data_18ccda577b36adb1849adf81aad37c3e
#
_entry.id   18ccda577b36adb1849adf81aad37c3e
#
_cell.length_a   1.000
_cell.length_b   1.000
_cell.length_c   1.000
_cell.angle_alpha   90.00
_cell.angle_beta   90.00
_cell.angle_gamma   90.00
#
_symmetry.space_group_name_H-M   'P 1'
#
loop_
_entity.id
_entity.type
_entity.pdbx_description
1 polymer ?
#
loop_
_entity_poly.entity_id
_entity_poly.type
_entity_poly.pdbx_seq_one_letter_code
_entity_poly.pdbx_strand_id
1 'polypeptide(L)'
;MAMKRILTTSQREQLLSVDHLSEEDFKAYFSFSDYDLEVINQHRGKVNKLGFAIQLCLARYPGCSLNNWPIKSTRLTSYVSRQLHLDAIDLNSYDHRNTRANHFNEILEVFNYHRFGSANTQKQLIEYLIELALENDDSIYLMKKTIDFLTRKRIIFPSIATLEDIISRCRDKAENNLFSILLCSLTDIQIEKLESLFQIYEETKITKLAWLKDIPGKANPESFMSICKKVEVIASMGLGTINVSHINRNRFLQLARLGENYDAYDFSRFELEKRYSLLIAFLVNHHQYLIDQLIEINDRILASIKRKGTRDSQEQLKEKGKLATKKLEHYASLIDALHFAKDNDSNPFDEIERIMPWEDLVQDGEEAKKITGNKNHGYLEMVRNKANYLRRYTPMLLRTLSFKATPAANPVLMALTQLTDLHNSGKRKIPADTSTDFVSKKWKSLVRPEEGKIDRSYYELVAFTELKNNIRSGDISVEGSMIHRNIDDYLVDLSACIDSETIPDTFEDYLKDREIILDLQLQFYSTVDKRISRANLKKLEKVTPSEAEIYRKKLYSIIPKIRLSDLLIEVDSWTNFSQEFSHDSTGKPPSEQERKIIFAALLGLGMNIGLEKMAQSTPGISYSQLANAKQWRFYKEALTRAQSVLVNYQLKLPVADFWGEGKTTASDGMRVPVGVSALKSDVNPHYKSMEKGATMIRSINDRHTTHHIEVASTNTREATHTLDGLLYHETDLDIEEHFTDTNGYSDQVFGMTALLGFDFEPRIRNIKKSQLFSIKSPSYYPNLSEDISGKINVKIIEENYDEIKRIAYSIQTGKVSSSLLLGKLGSYARKNRVALALRELGRIEKSIFMIDYITDSELRRRITHGLNKTEAINALARELFFGRRGKFMERDIRRQLQSASALNVLINAISIWNAVYLQAAYNYLVKIDPEVTKYMKHVSPINWEHITFLGEYKFDLLSIPKHLRELNIKNK
;
A
#
# COMPACT_ATOMS: atom_id res chain seq x y z
N MET A 1 -7.97 42.56 4.96
CA MET A 1 -8.13 41.10 4.89
C MET A 1 -7.32 40.46 5.99
N ALA A 2 -7.88 39.56 6.79
CA ALA A 2 -7.12 38.85 7.79
C ALA A 2 -6.09 37.95 7.08
N MET A 3 -4.81 38.09 7.44
CA MET A 3 -3.73 37.23 6.92
C MET A 3 -4.12 35.75 7.07
N LYS A 4 -4.20 35.02 5.98
CA LYS A 4 -4.44 33.57 6.02
C LYS A 4 -3.15 32.90 6.53
N ARG A 5 -3.09 32.56 7.82
CA ARG A 5 -1.99 31.76 8.37
C ARG A 5 -2.12 30.33 7.84
N ILE A 6 -1.10 29.83 7.16
CA ILE A 6 -1.05 28.48 6.60
C ILE A 6 -0.13 27.55 7.42
N LEU A 7 0.75 28.10 8.25
CA LEU A 7 1.61 27.37 9.15
C LEU A 7 1.24 27.61 10.61
N THR A 8 1.43 26.60 11.45
CA THR A 8 1.34 26.74 12.90
C THR A 8 2.53 27.50 13.48
N THR A 9 2.40 27.96 14.72
CA THR A 9 3.52 28.59 15.42
C THR A 9 4.73 27.65 15.50
N SER A 10 4.48 26.38 15.85
CA SER A 10 5.55 25.36 15.93
C SER A 10 6.23 25.11 14.60
N GLN A 11 5.48 25.01 13.49
CA GLN A 11 6.06 24.85 12.15
C GLN A 11 6.92 26.07 11.74
N ARG A 12 6.48 27.28 12.08
CA ARG A 12 7.27 28.50 11.85
C ARG A 12 8.58 28.50 12.65
N GLU A 13 8.49 28.10 13.92
CA GLU A 13 9.66 27.96 14.77
C GLU A 13 10.63 26.91 14.24
N GLN A 14 10.14 25.77 13.80
CA GLN A 14 10.95 24.71 13.23
C GLN A 14 11.65 25.14 11.95
N LEU A 15 10.99 25.90 11.05
CA LEU A 15 11.60 26.43 9.82
C LEU A 15 12.72 27.43 10.09
N LEU A 16 12.68 28.15 11.22
CA LEU A 16 13.69 29.14 11.62
C LEU A 16 14.72 28.59 12.61
N SER A 17 14.50 27.39 13.14
CA SER A 17 15.41 26.78 14.10
C SER A 17 16.65 26.25 13.39
N VAL A 18 17.80 26.47 14.00
CA VAL A 18 19.10 25.91 13.54
C VAL A 18 19.54 24.73 14.44
N ASP A 19 18.83 24.47 15.53
CA ASP A 19 19.24 23.51 16.53
C ASP A 19 18.95 22.05 16.13
N HIS A 20 18.11 21.85 15.11
CA HIS A 20 17.78 20.53 14.56
C HIS A 20 18.79 20.01 13.55
N LEU A 21 19.75 20.84 13.09
CA LEU A 21 20.75 20.45 12.12
C LEU A 21 21.69 19.37 12.68
N SER A 22 22.10 18.43 11.81
CA SER A 22 23.15 17.47 12.12
C SER A 22 24.47 18.19 12.47
N GLU A 23 25.43 17.50 13.09
CA GLU A 23 26.75 18.10 13.37
C GLU A 23 27.51 18.46 12.07
N GLU A 24 27.32 17.68 11.01
CA GLU A 24 27.93 17.89 9.70
C GLU A 24 27.35 19.11 9.00
N ASP A 25 26.00 19.17 8.89
CA ASP A 25 25.31 20.32 8.31
C ASP A 25 25.58 21.60 9.09
N PHE A 26 25.58 21.50 10.42
CA PHE A 26 25.85 22.62 11.29
C PHE A 26 27.26 23.20 11.04
N LYS A 27 28.27 22.32 10.89
CA LYS A 27 29.62 22.75 10.52
C LYS A 27 29.67 23.27 9.10
N ALA A 28 29.00 22.65 8.15
CA ALA A 28 28.99 23.08 6.75
C ALA A 28 28.43 24.50 6.58
N TYR A 29 27.36 24.84 7.27
CA TYR A 29 26.75 26.16 7.18
C TYR A 29 27.45 27.25 7.99
N PHE A 30 28.01 26.92 9.15
CA PHE A 30 28.42 27.91 10.18
C PHE A 30 29.93 27.97 10.45
N SER A 31 30.76 27.17 9.75
CA SER A 31 32.19 27.33 9.80
C SER A 31 32.63 28.53 8.97
N PHE A 32 33.57 29.29 9.50
CA PHE A 32 34.13 30.45 8.83
C PHE A 32 35.40 30.10 8.05
N SER A 33 35.47 30.58 6.81
CA SER A 33 36.69 30.58 6.02
C SER A 33 37.63 31.72 6.48
N ASP A 34 38.87 31.68 6.01
CA ASP A 34 39.83 32.77 6.30
C ASP A 34 39.30 34.12 5.81
N TYR A 35 38.63 34.17 4.66
CA TYR A 35 38.00 35.38 4.14
C TYR A 35 36.88 35.88 5.05
N ASP A 36 36.03 34.95 5.58
CA ASP A 36 34.98 35.34 6.52
C ASP A 36 35.57 35.95 7.78
N LEU A 37 36.65 35.35 8.30
CA LEU A 37 37.33 35.84 9.49
C LEU A 37 38.00 37.19 9.27
N GLU A 38 38.56 37.43 8.07
CA GLU A 38 39.13 38.73 7.70
C GLU A 38 38.04 39.84 7.77
N VAL A 39 36.89 39.61 7.12
CA VAL A 39 35.75 40.56 7.12
C VAL A 39 35.20 40.76 8.55
N ILE A 40 34.97 39.70 9.30
CA ILE A 40 34.48 39.77 10.69
C ILE A 40 35.47 40.56 11.57
N ASN A 41 36.77 40.41 11.38
CA ASN A 41 37.78 41.08 12.20
C ASN A 41 37.94 42.55 11.90
N GLN A 42 37.44 43.09 10.79
CA GLN A 42 37.42 44.53 10.51
C GLN A 42 36.53 45.32 11.49
N HIS A 43 35.54 44.63 12.12
CA HIS A 43 34.64 45.28 13.07
C HIS A 43 35.30 45.51 14.44
N ARG A 44 35.02 46.69 15.04
CA ARG A 44 35.55 47.06 16.35
C ARG A 44 34.61 46.56 17.47
N GLY A 45 35.23 45.96 18.49
CA GLY A 45 34.53 45.47 19.69
C GLY A 45 33.97 44.04 19.58
N LYS A 46 34.11 43.29 20.65
CA LYS A 46 33.74 41.84 20.73
C LYS A 46 32.24 41.59 20.35
N VAL A 47 31.35 42.50 20.82
CA VAL A 47 29.88 42.40 20.55
C VAL A 47 29.55 42.58 19.08
N ASN A 48 30.21 43.53 18.40
CA ASN A 48 29.97 43.78 16.98
C ASN A 48 30.48 42.63 16.11
N LYS A 49 31.69 42.10 16.41
CA LYS A 49 32.21 40.91 15.73
C LYS A 49 31.27 39.70 15.84
N LEU A 50 30.80 39.41 17.05
CA LEU A 50 29.87 38.32 17.29
C LEU A 50 28.53 38.56 16.57
N GLY A 51 28.00 39.78 16.65
CA GLY A 51 26.72 40.13 16.02
C GLY A 51 26.77 40.06 14.49
N PHE A 52 27.89 40.54 13.87
CA PHE A 52 28.11 40.40 12.44
C PHE A 52 28.20 38.93 12.03
N ALA A 53 29.02 38.16 12.72
CA ALA A 53 29.20 36.74 12.45
C ALA A 53 27.88 35.94 12.55
N ILE A 54 27.02 36.20 13.54
CA ILE A 54 25.71 35.58 13.65
C ILE A 54 24.78 36.01 12.51
N GLN A 55 24.79 37.29 12.11
CA GLN A 55 24.02 37.74 10.95
C GLN A 55 24.47 37.03 9.66
N LEU A 56 25.80 36.85 9.47
CA LEU A 56 26.34 36.08 8.35
C LEU A 56 25.89 34.61 8.38
N CYS A 57 25.92 33.96 9.54
CA CYS A 57 25.42 32.62 9.70
C CYS A 57 23.93 32.51 9.33
N LEU A 58 23.10 33.45 9.81
CA LEU A 58 21.67 33.49 9.51
C LEU A 58 21.37 33.78 8.05
N ALA A 59 22.21 34.54 7.37
CA ALA A 59 22.10 34.76 5.93
C ALA A 59 22.45 33.49 5.13
N ARG A 60 23.35 32.64 5.62
CA ARG A 60 23.67 31.33 5.03
C ARG A 60 22.57 30.31 5.26
N TYR A 61 22.13 30.15 6.50
CA TYR A 61 21.03 29.28 6.89
C TYR A 61 20.35 29.83 8.16
N PRO A 62 19.03 29.94 8.19
CA PRO A 62 18.01 29.54 7.19
C PRO A 62 17.80 30.53 6.04
N GLY A 63 18.62 31.57 5.86
CA GLY A 63 18.48 32.58 4.81
C GLY A 63 17.70 33.82 5.26
N CYS A 64 17.67 34.13 6.56
CA CYS A 64 16.90 35.23 7.15
C CYS A 64 17.77 36.32 7.78
N SER A 65 17.16 37.48 8.00
CA SER A 65 17.79 38.55 8.80
C SER A 65 17.61 38.31 10.28
N LEU A 66 18.49 38.82 11.11
CA LEU A 66 18.37 38.75 12.56
C LEU A 66 17.03 39.30 13.11
N ASN A 67 16.46 40.30 12.42
CA ASN A 67 15.14 40.85 12.77
C ASN A 67 13.98 39.89 12.53
N ASN A 68 14.12 38.96 11.60
CA ASN A 68 13.13 37.94 11.27
C ASN A 68 13.38 36.60 11.99
N TRP A 69 14.40 36.55 12.86
CA TRP A 69 14.78 35.36 13.62
C TRP A 69 14.33 35.45 15.08
N PRO A 70 13.16 34.92 15.46
CA PRO A 70 12.63 35.01 16.82
C PRO A 70 13.31 34.07 17.83
N ILE A 71 14.03 33.05 17.33
CA ILE A 71 14.62 31.97 18.13
C ILE A 71 16.09 32.26 18.36
N LYS A 72 16.46 32.48 19.63
CA LYS A 72 17.89 32.62 20.01
C LYS A 72 18.49 31.25 20.30
N SER A 73 19.26 30.70 19.36
CA SER A 73 19.98 29.46 19.56
C SER A 73 21.25 29.67 20.39
N THR A 74 21.30 29.04 21.56
CA THR A 74 22.50 29.02 22.40
C THR A 74 23.61 28.16 21.76
N ARG A 75 23.23 27.11 21.00
CA ARG A 75 24.17 26.26 20.26
C ARG A 75 24.93 27.08 19.21
N LEU A 76 24.21 27.84 18.37
CA LEU A 76 24.82 28.70 17.34
C LEU A 76 25.73 29.76 17.97
N THR A 77 25.22 30.46 18.95
CA THR A 77 25.98 31.52 19.65
C THR A 77 27.29 30.99 20.25
N SER A 78 27.23 29.83 20.93
CA SER A 78 28.40 29.19 21.54
C SER A 78 29.39 28.70 20.47
N TYR A 79 28.90 28.18 19.32
CA TYR A 79 29.75 27.69 18.24
C TYR A 79 30.48 28.84 17.56
N VAL A 80 29.80 29.92 17.25
CA VAL A 80 30.39 31.15 16.64
C VAL A 80 31.39 31.81 17.60
N SER A 81 31.04 31.90 18.90
CA SER A 81 31.96 32.49 19.90
C SER A 81 33.27 31.69 20.02
N ARG A 82 33.22 30.36 19.95
CA ARG A 82 34.46 29.53 19.95
C ARG A 82 35.31 29.76 18.72
N GLN A 83 34.75 29.87 17.52
CA GLN A 83 35.51 30.16 16.31
C GLN A 83 36.19 31.53 16.34
N LEU A 84 35.58 32.52 16.98
CA LEU A 84 36.10 33.87 17.11
C LEU A 84 36.99 34.09 18.36
N HIS A 85 37.23 33.04 19.13
CA HIS A 85 37.96 33.08 20.42
C HIS A 85 37.42 34.14 21.38
N LEU A 86 36.10 34.28 21.47
CA LEU A 86 35.41 35.20 22.35
C LEU A 86 34.85 34.50 23.56
N ASP A 87 34.95 35.11 24.74
CA ASP A 87 34.24 34.67 25.94
C ASP A 87 32.73 34.79 25.75
N ALA A 88 31.94 34.13 26.61
CA ALA A 88 30.48 34.15 26.54
C ALA A 88 29.97 35.60 26.59
N ILE A 89 29.38 36.05 25.48
CA ILE A 89 28.83 37.41 25.32
C ILE A 89 27.34 37.30 25.09
N ASP A 90 26.60 38.15 25.87
CA ASP A 90 25.15 38.23 25.65
C ASP A 90 24.84 39.00 24.35
N LEU A 91 24.17 38.34 23.42
CA LEU A 91 23.76 38.89 22.14
C LEU A 91 22.76 40.07 22.32
N ASN A 92 22.08 40.17 23.44
CA ASN A 92 21.19 41.29 23.77
C ASN A 92 21.90 42.63 23.77
N SER A 93 23.22 42.67 24.00
CA SER A 93 24.04 43.88 23.92
C SER A 93 24.26 44.38 22.50
N TYR A 94 23.96 43.54 21.48
CA TYR A 94 23.98 43.90 20.05
C TYR A 94 22.64 44.50 19.59
N ASP A 95 22.17 45.58 20.26
CA ASP A 95 20.80 46.09 20.03
C ASP A 95 20.69 47.44 19.34
N HIS A 96 21.81 48.01 18.93
CA HIS A 96 21.79 49.26 18.18
C HIS A 96 21.29 49.05 16.75
N ARG A 97 20.05 49.54 16.48
CA ARG A 97 19.35 49.38 15.20
C ARG A 97 20.17 49.78 13.97
N ASN A 98 20.90 50.88 14.06
CA ASN A 98 21.73 51.40 12.95
C ASN A 98 22.94 50.50 12.70
N THR A 99 23.61 50.04 13.75
CA THR A 99 24.78 49.14 13.62
C THR A 99 24.36 47.82 13.01
N ARG A 100 23.25 47.22 13.46
CA ARG A 100 22.70 45.98 12.90
C ARG A 100 22.33 46.12 11.42
N ALA A 101 21.73 47.26 11.05
CA ALA A 101 21.34 47.54 9.65
C ALA A 101 22.55 47.72 8.74
N ASN A 102 23.61 48.45 9.23
CA ASN A 102 24.83 48.63 8.47
C ASN A 102 25.59 47.33 8.27
N HIS A 103 25.77 46.53 9.30
CA HIS A 103 26.37 45.20 9.21
C HIS A 103 25.58 44.27 8.27
N PHE A 104 24.27 44.34 8.30
CA PHE A 104 23.45 43.54 7.37
C PHE A 104 23.63 44.01 5.92
N ASN A 105 23.68 45.30 5.66
CA ASN A 105 23.96 45.85 4.32
C ASN A 105 25.33 45.42 3.80
N GLU A 106 26.34 45.46 4.66
CA GLU A 106 27.69 45.02 4.33
C GLU A 106 27.73 43.51 4.00
N ILE A 107 27.00 42.67 4.76
CA ILE A 107 26.86 41.24 4.44
C ILE A 107 26.20 41.04 3.06
N LEU A 108 25.16 41.81 2.72
CA LEU A 108 24.52 41.74 1.42
C LEU A 108 25.52 42.08 0.28
N GLU A 109 26.33 43.10 0.48
CA GLU A 109 27.27 43.61 -0.53
C GLU A 109 28.52 42.71 -0.68
N VAL A 110 29.18 42.36 0.41
CA VAL A 110 30.43 41.58 0.44
C VAL A 110 30.21 40.11 0.06
N PHE A 111 29.11 39.50 0.51
CA PHE A 111 28.80 38.08 0.27
C PHE A 111 27.79 37.87 -0.88
N ASN A 112 27.46 38.93 -1.63
CA ASN A 112 26.56 38.89 -2.79
C ASN A 112 25.17 38.27 -2.46
N TYR A 113 24.58 38.73 -1.36
CA TYR A 113 23.20 38.43 -1.04
C TYR A 113 22.29 39.57 -1.51
N HIS A 114 21.04 39.23 -1.85
CA HIS A 114 20.05 40.18 -2.33
C HIS A 114 18.84 40.27 -1.38
N ARG A 115 18.23 41.43 -1.27
CA ARG A 115 16.99 41.61 -0.55
C ARG A 115 15.80 41.07 -1.37
N PHE A 116 14.84 40.50 -0.70
CA PHE A 116 13.58 40.17 -1.31
C PHE A 116 12.77 41.45 -1.59
N GLY A 117 12.82 41.98 -2.77
CA GLY A 117 12.15 43.27 -3.07
C GLY A 117 12.09 43.61 -4.54
N SER A 118 12.88 42.95 -5.42
CA SER A 118 12.79 43.24 -6.84
C SER A 118 11.53 42.64 -7.44
N ALA A 119 10.82 43.40 -8.27
CA ALA A 119 9.63 42.94 -8.98
C ALA A 119 9.91 41.67 -9.82
N ASN A 120 11.13 41.55 -10.38
CA ASN A 120 11.56 40.41 -11.19
C ASN A 120 11.70 39.13 -10.35
N THR A 121 12.31 39.22 -9.17
CA THR A 121 12.46 38.09 -8.25
C THR A 121 11.09 37.58 -7.76
N GLN A 122 10.21 38.52 -7.39
CA GLN A 122 8.86 38.15 -6.96
C GLN A 122 8.08 37.50 -8.10
N LYS A 123 8.20 37.98 -9.31
CA LYS A 123 7.55 37.41 -10.50
C LYS A 123 8.04 35.97 -10.74
N GLN A 124 9.36 35.75 -10.76
CA GLN A 124 9.93 34.41 -10.93
C GLN A 124 9.52 33.44 -9.84
N LEU A 125 9.51 33.89 -8.58
CA LEU A 125 9.02 33.05 -7.47
C LEU A 125 7.55 32.70 -7.62
N ILE A 126 6.69 33.66 -7.99
CA ILE A 126 5.25 33.44 -8.18
C ILE A 126 5.00 32.44 -9.31
N GLU A 127 5.69 32.61 -10.46
CA GLU A 127 5.57 31.69 -11.60
C GLU A 127 5.98 30.28 -11.18
N TYR A 128 7.14 30.11 -10.54
CA TYR A 128 7.63 28.84 -10.02
C TYR A 128 6.65 28.18 -9.02
N LEU A 129 6.09 28.97 -8.09
CA LEU A 129 5.15 28.45 -7.10
C LEU A 129 3.79 28.08 -7.69
N ILE A 130 3.32 28.76 -8.74
CA ILE A 130 2.09 28.39 -9.43
C ILE A 130 2.28 27.04 -10.13
N GLU A 131 3.40 26.83 -10.82
CA GLU A 131 3.73 25.54 -11.44
C GLU A 131 3.73 24.41 -10.41
N LEU A 132 4.43 24.59 -9.29
CA LEU A 132 4.44 23.61 -8.20
C LEU A 132 3.05 23.39 -7.59
N ALA A 133 2.25 24.44 -7.43
CA ALA A 133 0.90 24.34 -6.85
C ALA A 133 -0.11 23.66 -7.78
N LEU A 134 0.15 23.62 -9.09
CA LEU A 134 -0.60 22.81 -10.04
C LEU A 134 -0.36 21.30 -9.83
N GLU A 135 0.80 20.92 -9.28
CA GLU A 135 1.18 19.54 -9.00
C GLU A 135 0.85 19.14 -7.56
N ASN A 136 1.18 19.99 -6.60
CA ASN A 136 1.03 19.73 -5.17
C ASN A 136 0.60 20.98 -4.41
N ASP A 137 -0.55 20.90 -3.77
CA ASP A 137 -1.21 22.00 -3.02
C ASP A 137 -0.78 22.09 -1.54
N ASP A 138 0.12 21.21 -1.09
CA ASP A 138 0.55 21.19 0.31
C ASP A 138 1.34 22.44 0.66
N SER A 139 0.86 23.18 1.66
CA SER A 139 1.42 24.47 2.07
C SER A 139 2.84 24.36 2.64
N ILE A 140 3.15 23.23 3.32
CA ILE A 140 4.46 22.99 3.92
C ILE A 140 5.47 22.67 2.81
N TYR A 141 5.07 21.83 1.86
CA TYR A 141 5.86 21.52 0.67
C TYR A 141 6.21 22.79 -0.11
N LEU A 142 5.22 23.62 -0.42
CA LEU A 142 5.42 24.88 -1.12
C LEU A 142 6.32 25.85 -0.34
N MET A 143 6.19 25.89 1.00
CA MET A 143 7.06 26.71 1.84
C MET A 143 8.51 26.23 1.80
N LYS A 144 8.78 24.93 1.91
CA LYS A 144 10.14 24.37 1.78
C LYS A 144 10.74 24.71 0.43
N LYS A 145 9.99 24.51 -0.67
CA LYS A 145 10.44 24.87 -2.03
C LYS A 145 10.67 26.37 -2.21
N THR A 146 9.89 27.19 -1.53
CA THR A 146 10.10 28.66 -1.50
C THR A 146 11.44 29.00 -0.87
N ILE A 147 11.73 28.43 0.29
CA ILE A 147 12.99 28.65 1.00
C ILE A 147 14.17 28.16 0.16
N ASP A 148 14.08 26.95 -0.40
CA ASP A 148 15.10 26.38 -1.29
C ASP A 148 15.39 27.29 -2.50
N PHE A 149 14.33 27.80 -3.15
CA PHE A 149 14.45 28.73 -4.28
C PHE A 149 15.19 30.02 -3.89
N LEU A 150 14.81 30.62 -2.78
CA LEU A 150 15.43 31.86 -2.29
C LEU A 150 16.88 31.64 -1.88
N THR A 151 17.17 30.54 -1.19
CA THR A 151 18.52 30.16 -0.75
C THR A 151 19.47 29.95 -1.94
N ARG A 152 19.03 29.19 -2.96
CA ARG A 152 19.83 28.95 -4.17
C ARG A 152 20.17 30.26 -4.94
N LYS A 153 19.27 31.23 -4.91
CA LYS A 153 19.46 32.56 -5.52
C LYS A 153 20.12 33.54 -4.59
N ARG A 154 20.59 33.15 -3.40
CA ARG A 154 21.16 34.02 -2.37
C ARG A 154 20.28 35.22 -2.01
N ILE A 155 18.95 34.96 -1.90
CA ILE A 155 17.97 35.99 -1.56
C ILE A 155 17.58 35.81 -0.13
N ILE A 156 17.77 36.85 0.68
CA ILE A 156 17.28 36.86 2.07
C ILE A 156 15.76 36.93 2.04
N PHE A 157 15.12 35.93 2.63
CA PHE A 157 13.67 35.88 2.62
C PHE A 157 13.02 36.91 3.56
N PRO A 158 11.82 37.38 3.22
CA PRO A 158 11.05 38.31 4.03
C PRO A 158 10.50 37.62 5.29
N SER A 159 9.59 38.24 6.00
CA SER A 159 8.89 37.56 7.10
C SER A 159 8.16 36.30 6.60
N ILE A 160 8.06 35.27 7.43
CA ILE A 160 7.30 34.05 7.10
C ILE A 160 5.86 34.40 6.72
N ALA A 161 5.25 35.38 7.40
CA ALA A 161 3.91 35.84 7.08
C ALA A 161 3.78 36.37 5.63
N THR A 162 4.82 37.03 5.10
CA THR A 162 4.86 37.45 3.71
C THR A 162 4.94 36.27 2.76
N LEU A 163 5.73 35.24 3.08
CA LEU A 163 5.83 34.02 2.28
C LEU A 163 4.50 33.26 2.30
N GLU A 164 3.85 33.15 3.46
CA GLU A 164 2.52 32.53 3.57
C GLU A 164 1.48 33.23 2.69
N ASP A 165 1.48 34.57 2.63
CA ASP A 165 0.57 35.33 1.77
C ASP A 165 0.84 35.07 0.29
N ILE A 166 2.12 35.03 -0.12
CA ILE A 166 2.50 34.72 -1.49
C ILE A 166 2.06 33.29 -1.86
N ILE A 167 2.34 32.30 -1.02
CA ILE A 167 1.96 30.91 -1.25
C ILE A 167 0.43 30.78 -1.33
N SER A 168 -0.30 31.43 -0.43
CA SER A 168 -1.78 31.39 -0.47
C SER A 168 -2.31 31.93 -1.80
N ARG A 169 -1.79 33.06 -2.28
CA ARG A 169 -2.19 33.65 -3.58
C ARG A 169 -1.81 32.76 -4.76
N CYS A 170 -0.62 32.12 -4.71
CA CYS A 170 -0.21 31.20 -5.76
C CYS A 170 -1.11 29.94 -5.80
N ARG A 171 -1.50 29.40 -4.65
CA ARG A 171 -2.45 28.28 -4.54
C ARG A 171 -3.83 28.65 -5.08
N ASP A 172 -4.38 29.80 -4.65
CA ASP A 172 -5.67 30.30 -5.14
C ASP A 172 -5.64 30.49 -6.68
N LYS A 173 -4.51 30.99 -7.23
CA LYS A 173 -4.34 31.17 -8.67
C LYS A 173 -4.19 29.84 -9.43
N ALA A 174 -3.43 28.89 -8.87
CA ALA A 174 -3.29 27.54 -9.44
C ALA A 174 -4.65 26.80 -9.43
N GLU A 175 -5.43 26.90 -8.35
CA GLU A 175 -6.78 26.33 -8.26
C GLU A 175 -7.72 26.93 -9.32
N ASN A 176 -7.72 28.27 -9.50
CA ASN A 176 -8.51 28.94 -10.55
C ASN A 176 -8.08 28.53 -11.96
N ASN A 177 -6.78 28.32 -12.19
CA ASN A 177 -6.29 27.81 -13.47
C ASN A 177 -6.83 26.39 -13.75
N LEU A 178 -6.81 25.50 -12.74
CA LEU A 178 -7.39 24.16 -12.85
C LEU A 178 -8.91 24.21 -13.12
N PHE A 179 -9.63 25.09 -12.45
CA PHE A 179 -11.05 25.28 -12.70
C PHE A 179 -11.31 25.75 -14.12
N SER A 180 -10.54 26.73 -14.61
CA SER A 180 -10.65 27.21 -15.99
C SER A 180 -10.42 26.10 -17.02
N ILE A 181 -9.43 25.22 -16.79
CA ILE A 181 -9.15 24.06 -17.65
C ILE A 181 -10.35 23.10 -17.70
N LEU A 182 -10.96 22.83 -16.56
CA LEU A 182 -12.10 21.92 -16.47
C LEU A 182 -13.38 22.50 -17.09
N LEU A 183 -13.53 23.84 -17.07
CA LEU A 183 -14.73 24.52 -17.53
C LEU A 183 -14.71 24.91 -19.01
N CYS A 184 -13.53 25.10 -19.60
CA CYS A 184 -13.37 25.66 -20.95
C CYS A 184 -14.08 24.85 -22.05
N SER A 185 -14.43 23.59 -21.78
CA SER A 185 -15.10 22.68 -22.73
C SER A 185 -16.55 22.36 -22.36
N LEU A 186 -17.16 23.01 -21.34
CA LEU A 186 -18.54 22.75 -20.94
C LEU A 186 -19.53 23.42 -21.87
N THR A 187 -20.55 22.66 -22.26
CA THR A 187 -21.72 23.16 -22.98
C THR A 187 -22.89 23.47 -22.04
N ASP A 188 -23.82 24.32 -22.44
CA ASP A 188 -25.02 24.63 -21.64
C ASP A 188 -25.82 23.37 -21.28
N ILE A 189 -25.91 22.39 -22.21
CA ILE A 189 -26.59 21.11 -21.98
C ILE A 189 -25.91 20.32 -20.86
N GLN A 190 -24.58 20.34 -20.80
CA GLN A 190 -23.86 19.68 -19.74
C GLN A 190 -24.05 20.37 -18.39
N ILE A 191 -24.12 21.71 -18.37
CA ILE A 191 -24.41 22.49 -17.17
C ILE A 191 -25.79 22.14 -16.63
N GLU A 192 -26.84 22.13 -17.50
CA GLU A 192 -28.19 21.73 -17.09
C GLU A 192 -28.22 20.32 -16.48
N LYS A 193 -27.51 19.38 -17.07
CA LYS A 193 -27.41 18.00 -16.55
C LYS A 193 -26.67 17.95 -15.19
N LEU A 194 -25.61 18.75 -14.99
CA LEU A 194 -24.93 18.87 -13.70
C LEU A 194 -25.84 19.44 -12.63
N GLU A 195 -26.61 20.50 -12.95
CA GLU A 195 -27.59 21.08 -12.01
C GLU A 195 -28.73 20.09 -11.67
N SER A 196 -29.10 19.20 -12.59
CA SER A 196 -30.09 18.16 -12.31
C SER A 196 -29.67 17.19 -11.19
N LEU A 197 -28.35 17.10 -10.83
CA LEU A 197 -27.86 16.25 -9.75
C LEU A 197 -28.35 16.68 -8.37
N PHE A 198 -28.72 17.93 -8.21
CA PHE A 198 -29.23 18.46 -6.94
C PHE A 198 -30.74 18.19 -6.75
N GLN A 199 -31.44 17.74 -7.79
CA GLN A 199 -32.84 17.37 -7.70
C GLN A 199 -33.01 16.07 -6.92
N ILE A 200 -34.13 15.96 -6.20
CA ILE A 200 -34.51 14.75 -5.47
C ILE A 200 -34.86 13.63 -6.45
N TYR A 201 -34.26 12.49 -6.29
CA TYR A 201 -34.57 11.28 -7.05
C TYR A 201 -35.84 10.65 -6.47
N GLU A 202 -36.93 10.63 -7.24
CA GLU A 202 -38.26 10.22 -6.75
C GLU A 202 -38.30 8.82 -6.12
N GLU A 203 -37.55 7.89 -6.70
CA GLU A 203 -37.48 6.49 -6.21
C GLU A 203 -36.86 6.36 -4.81
N THR A 204 -35.92 7.22 -4.44
CA THR A 204 -35.10 7.06 -3.22
C THR A 204 -35.30 8.18 -2.21
N LYS A 205 -35.99 9.28 -2.58
CA LYS A 205 -36.21 10.50 -1.78
C LYS A 205 -34.90 11.21 -1.35
N ILE A 206 -33.79 10.92 -2.01
CA ILE A 206 -32.49 11.58 -1.85
C ILE A 206 -32.10 12.29 -3.13
N THR A 207 -31.13 13.22 -3.09
CA THR A 207 -30.64 13.88 -4.31
C THR A 207 -29.98 12.88 -5.25
N LYS A 208 -30.03 13.14 -6.56
CA LYS A 208 -29.34 12.30 -7.56
C LYS A 208 -27.85 12.20 -7.26
N LEU A 209 -27.22 13.28 -6.75
CA LEU A 209 -25.83 13.27 -6.32
C LEU A 209 -25.58 12.25 -5.18
N ALA A 210 -26.43 12.27 -4.15
CA ALA A 210 -26.31 11.32 -3.03
C ALA A 210 -26.55 9.87 -3.48
N TRP A 211 -27.51 9.67 -4.38
CA TRP A 211 -27.76 8.36 -4.99
C TRP A 211 -26.55 7.86 -5.80
N LEU A 212 -25.88 8.71 -6.57
CA LEU A 212 -24.67 8.33 -7.31
C LEU A 212 -23.56 7.86 -6.38
N LYS A 213 -23.38 8.52 -5.24
CA LYS A 213 -22.32 8.21 -4.24
C LYS A 213 -22.54 6.91 -3.48
N ASP A 214 -23.79 6.41 -3.39
CA ASP A 214 -24.07 5.14 -2.69
C ASP A 214 -23.65 3.93 -3.52
N ILE A 215 -22.85 3.04 -2.97
CA ILE A 215 -22.32 1.85 -3.65
C ILE A 215 -22.78 0.58 -2.95
N PRO A 216 -23.42 -0.36 -3.69
CA PRO A 216 -23.85 -1.62 -3.10
C PRO A 216 -22.66 -2.50 -2.70
N GLY A 217 -22.74 -3.14 -1.53
CA GLY A 217 -21.70 -4.05 -1.02
C GLY A 217 -21.86 -5.51 -1.42
N LYS A 218 -22.99 -5.91 -2.05
CA LYS A 218 -23.27 -7.31 -2.43
C LYS A 218 -22.97 -7.57 -3.90
N ALA A 219 -22.30 -8.68 -4.20
CA ALA A 219 -22.12 -9.14 -5.58
C ALA A 219 -23.30 -9.99 -6.02
N ASN A 220 -24.32 -9.37 -6.60
CA ASN A 220 -25.51 -10.00 -7.15
C ASN A 220 -26.00 -9.21 -8.38
N PRO A 221 -26.93 -9.77 -9.20
CA PRO A 221 -27.47 -9.10 -10.38
C PRO A 221 -28.14 -7.75 -10.07
N GLU A 222 -28.84 -7.60 -8.95
CA GLU A 222 -29.54 -6.40 -8.55
C GLU A 222 -28.53 -5.24 -8.31
N SER A 223 -27.45 -5.51 -7.58
CA SER A 223 -26.35 -4.57 -7.36
C SER A 223 -25.66 -4.20 -8.68
N PHE A 224 -25.48 -5.18 -9.57
CA PHE A 224 -24.90 -4.95 -10.90
C PHE A 224 -25.76 -3.96 -11.70
N MET A 225 -27.06 -4.22 -11.80
CA MET A 225 -28.02 -3.36 -12.52
C MET A 225 -28.11 -1.94 -11.92
N SER A 226 -28.04 -1.84 -10.60
CA SER A 226 -28.00 -0.53 -9.91
C SER A 226 -26.77 0.29 -10.30
N ILE A 227 -25.59 -0.33 -10.39
CA ILE A 227 -24.37 0.38 -10.82
C ILE A 227 -24.44 0.71 -12.32
N CYS A 228 -24.95 -0.17 -13.18
CA CYS A 228 -25.14 0.15 -14.60
C CYS A 228 -25.97 1.40 -14.80
N LYS A 229 -27.09 1.55 -14.08
CA LYS A 229 -27.91 2.78 -14.13
C LYS A 229 -27.10 4.03 -13.78
N LYS A 230 -26.21 3.95 -12.78
CA LYS A 230 -25.33 5.06 -12.38
C LYS A 230 -24.29 5.40 -13.46
N VAL A 231 -23.68 4.38 -14.05
CA VAL A 231 -22.74 4.53 -15.18
C VAL A 231 -23.46 5.20 -16.37
N GLU A 232 -24.68 4.74 -16.73
CA GLU A 232 -25.46 5.31 -17.81
C GLU A 232 -25.83 6.79 -17.56
N VAL A 233 -26.21 7.14 -16.32
CA VAL A 233 -26.53 8.52 -15.94
C VAL A 233 -25.29 9.42 -16.12
N ILE A 234 -24.11 9.00 -15.63
CA ILE A 234 -22.88 9.79 -15.78
C ILE A 234 -22.45 9.86 -17.25
N ALA A 235 -22.51 8.75 -17.99
CA ALA A 235 -22.19 8.73 -19.42
C ALA A 235 -23.09 9.66 -20.23
N SER A 236 -24.40 9.71 -19.89
CA SER A 236 -25.38 10.60 -20.56
C SER A 236 -25.07 12.09 -20.40
N MET A 237 -24.26 12.46 -19.40
CA MET A 237 -23.82 13.86 -19.19
C MET A 237 -22.78 14.29 -20.22
N GLY A 238 -22.15 13.35 -20.95
CA GLY A 238 -21.16 13.65 -21.99
C GLY A 238 -19.85 14.23 -21.47
N LEU A 239 -19.49 13.92 -20.21
CA LEU A 239 -18.26 14.43 -19.59
C LEU A 239 -16.99 13.73 -20.08
N GLY A 240 -17.11 12.60 -20.81
CA GLY A 240 -15.96 11.86 -21.36
C GLY A 240 -15.18 12.63 -22.44
N THR A 241 -15.72 13.73 -22.96
CA THR A 241 -15.03 14.63 -23.90
C THR A 241 -14.09 15.62 -23.20
N ILE A 242 -14.21 15.76 -21.88
CA ILE A 242 -13.39 16.68 -21.10
C ILE A 242 -12.01 16.05 -20.93
N ASN A 243 -10.99 16.70 -21.52
CA ASN A 243 -9.61 16.23 -21.41
C ASN A 243 -9.00 16.64 -20.08
N VAL A 244 -8.83 15.69 -19.18
CA VAL A 244 -8.20 15.87 -17.86
C VAL A 244 -6.72 15.47 -17.85
N SER A 245 -6.14 15.05 -18.99
CA SER A 245 -4.76 14.56 -19.07
C SER A 245 -3.71 15.64 -18.79
N HIS A 246 -4.07 16.91 -18.93
CA HIS A 246 -3.20 18.06 -18.63
C HIS A 246 -3.13 18.39 -17.14
N ILE A 247 -3.99 17.80 -16.33
CA ILE A 247 -4.01 18.02 -14.89
C ILE A 247 -3.15 16.94 -14.22
N ASN A 248 -2.25 17.35 -13.32
CA ASN A 248 -1.49 16.40 -12.51
C ASN A 248 -2.44 15.42 -11.82
N ARG A 249 -2.12 14.13 -11.91
CA ARG A 249 -3.00 13.05 -11.43
C ARG A 249 -3.34 13.17 -9.94
N ASN A 250 -2.36 13.50 -9.10
CA ASN A 250 -2.60 13.63 -7.66
C ASN A 250 -3.53 14.80 -7.36
N ARG A 251 -3.34 15.90 -8.07
CA ARG A 251 -4.20 17.08 -7.96
C ARG A 251 -5.63 16.81 -8.43
N PHE A 252 -5.78 16.11 -9.56
CA PHE A 252 -7.09 15.67 -10.05
C PHE A 252 -7.81 14.76 -9.04
N LEU A 253 -7.11 13.78 -8.45
CA LEU A 253 -7.67 12.88 -7.44
C LEU A 253 -8.06 13.63 -6.16
N GLN A 254 -7.33 14.67 -5.77
CA GLN A 254 -7.70 15.55 -4.67
C GLN A 254 -9.02 16.29 -4.96
N LEU A 255 -9.15 16.91 -6.14
CA LEU A 255 -10.39 17.58 -6.55
C LEU A 255 -11.58 16.60 -6.60
N ALA A 256 -11.36 15.39 -7.12
CA ALA A 256 -12.37 14.34 -7.16
C ALA A 256 -12.81 13.91 -5.76
N ARG A 257 -11.89 13.78 -4.82
CA ARG A 257 -12.16 13.45 -3.40
C ARG A 257 -12.94 14.58 -2.73
N LEU A 258 -12.58 15.84 -2.97
CA LEU A 258 -13.33 16.97 -2.46
C LEU A 258 -14.77 16.94 -3.00
N GLY A 259 -14.97 16.69 -4.30
CA GLY A 259 -16.28 16.52 -4.89
C GLY A 259 -17.07 15.32 -4.33
N GLU A 260 -16.40 14.22 -3.95
CA GLU A 260 -17.02 13.09 -3.27
C GLU A 260 -17.48 13.47 -1.85
N ASN A 261 -16.72 14.30 -1.15
CA ASN A 261 -16.98 14.66 0.25
C ASN A 261 -18.10 15.72 0.41
N TYR A 262 -18.21 16.70 -0.48
CA TYR A 262 -19.26 17.73 -0.42
C TYR A 262 -20.64 17.18 -0.75
N ASP A 263 -21.67 17.59 -0.03
CA ASP A 263 -23.06 17.25 -0.32
C ASP A 263 -23.75 18.27 -1.27
N ALA A 264 -25.01 18.05 -1.57
CA ALA A 264 -25.77 18.93 -2.46
C ALA A 264 -25.97 20.35 -1.88
N TYR A 265 -26.07 20.44 -0.54
CA TYR A 265 -26.20 21.73 0.15
C TYR A 265 -24.89 22.52 0.09
N ASP A 266 -23.76 21.87 0.31
CA ASP A 266 -22.45 22.50 0.17
C ASP A 266 -22.25 23.08 -1.24
N PHE A 267 -22.54 22.27 -2.26
CA PHE A 267 -22.41 22.70 -3.66
C PHE A 267 -23.32 23.87 -4.01
N SER A 268 -24.52 23.97 -3.44
CA SER A 268 -25.44 25.10 -3.68
C SER A 268 -24.86 26.45 -3.24
N ARG A 269 -23.89 26.44 -2.32
CA ARG A 269 -23.25 27.63 -1.76
C ARG A 269 -21.96 28.05 -2.47
N PHE A 270 -21.44 27.22 -3.38
CA PHE A 270 -20.21 27.51 -4.09
C PHE A 270 -20.45 28.39 -5.29
N GLU A 271 -19.45 29.18 -5.65
CA GLU A 271 -19.38 29.85 -6.95
C GLU A 271 -19.40 28.83 -8.08
N LEU A 272 -19.91 29.20 -9.22
CA LEU A 272 -20.19 28.26 -10.33
C LEU A 272 -18.94 27.55 -10.81
N GLU A 273 -17.82 28.26 -10.89
CA GLU A 273 -16.53 27.69 -11.31
C GLU A 273 -16.10 26.55 -10.39
N LYS A 274 -16.11 26.77 -9.09
CA LYS A 274 -15.74 25.76 -8.09
C LYS A 274 -16.74 24.60 -8.08
N ARG A 275 -18.04 24.91 -8.16
CA ARG A 275 -19.12 23.92 -8.16
C ARG A 275 -18.95 22.92 -9.28
N TYR A 276 -18.87 23.39 -10.51
CA TYR A 276 -18.80 22.51 -11.67
C TYR A 276 -17.45 21.79 -11.78
N SER A 277 -16.34 22.46 -11.47
CA SER A 277 -15.02 21.83 -11.51
C SER A 277 -14.91 20.64 -10.56
N LEU A 278 -15.38 20.78 -9.32
CA LEU A 278 -15.39 19.69 -8.35
C LEU A 278 -16.36 18.56 -8.76
N LEU A 279 -17.54 18.92 -9.31
CA LEU A 279 -18.49 17.93 -9.83
C LEU A 279 -17.89 17.14 -11.01
N ILE A 280 -17.24 17.81 -11.95
CA ILE A 280 -16.58 17.15 -13.10
C ILE A 280 -15.49 16.21 -12.62
N ALA A 281 -14.57 16.69 -11.77
CA ALA A 281 -13.49 15.86 -11.25
C ALA A 281 -14.03 14.62 -10.52
N PHE A 282 -15.05 14.81 -9.67
CA PHE A 282 -15.74 13.70 -8.99
C PHE A 282 -16.38 12.73 -9.98
N LEU A 283 -17.22 13.22 -10.92
CA LEU A 283 -17.98 12.36 -11.81
C LEU A 283 -17.10 11.58 -12.78
N VAL A 284 -16.05 12.20 -13.33
CA VAL A 284 -15.08 11.52 -14.21
C VAL A 284 -14.36 10.41 -13.45
N ASN A 285 -13.86 10.70 -12.25
CA ASN A 285 -13.18 9.70 -11.40
C ASN A 285 -14.17 8.61 -10.94
N HIS A 286 -15.37 9.00 -10.54
CA HIS A 286 -16.40 8.08 -10.04
C HIS A 286 -16.94 7.15 -11.13
N HIS A 287 -17.08 7.64 -12.37
CA HIS A 287 -17.44 6.82 -13.52
C HIS A 287 -16.46 5.67 -13.73
N GLN A 288 -15.17 5.97 -13.72
CA GLN A 288 -14.11 4.96 -13.82
C GLN A 288 -14.17 3.96 -12.66
N TYR A 289 -14.37 4.44 -11.45
CA TYR A 289 -14.53 3.59 -10.26
C TYR A 289 -15.74 2.65 -10.35
N LEU A 290 -16.88 3.14 -10.85
CA LEU A 290 -18.08 2.32 -11.04
C LEU A 290 -17.89 1.23 -12.10
N ILE A 291 -17.16 1.50 -13.18
CA ILE A 291 -16.78 0.49 -14.18
C ILE A 291 -15.97 -0.62 -13.52
N ASP A 292 -14.97 -0.28 -12.69
CA ASP A 292 -14.18 -1.26 -11.95
C ASP A 292 -15.04 -2.08 -10.98
N GLN A 293 -16.05 -1.47 -10.36
CA GLN A 293 -17.01 -2.19 -9.51
C GLN A 293 -17.88 -3.20 -10.29
N LEU A 294 -18.30 -2.86 -11.53
CA LEU A 294 -19.03 -3.80 -12.39
C LEU A 294 -18.19 -5.03 -12.71
N ILE A 295 -16.92 -4.84 -13.05
CA ILE A 295 -15.98 -5.95 -13.32
C ILE A 295 -15.80 -6.80 -12.05
N GLU A 296 -15.59 -6.18 -10.89
CA GLU A 296 -15.44 -6.88 -9.62
C GLU A 296 -16.69 -7.69 -9.24
N ILE A 297 -17.91 -7.14 -9.44
CA ILE A 297 -19.16 -7.85 -9.19
C ILE A 297 -19.29 -9.08 -10.11
N ASN A 298 -19.01 -8.91 -11.41
CA ASN A 298 -19.01 -10.02 -12.38
C ASN A 298 -18.05 -11.14 -11.94
N ASP A 299 -16.82 -10.76 -11.59
CA ASP A 299 -15.78 -11.69 -11.13
C ASP A 299 -16.21 -12.50 -9.90
N ARG A 300 -16.90 -11.85 -8.97
CA ARG A 300 -17.40 -12.49 -7.74
C ARG A 300 -18.59 -13.37 -7.96
N ILE A 301 -19.48 -12.98 -8.87
CA ILE A 301 -20.60 -13.85 -9.27
C ILE A 301 -20.06 -15.14 -9.88
N LEU A 302 -19.12 -15.05 -10.83
CA LEU A 302 -18.49 -16.22 -11.45
C LEU A 302 -17.74 -17.09 -10.42
N ALA A 303 -16.98 -16.47 -9.51
CA ALA A 303 -16.30 -17.19 -8.42
C ALA A 303 -17.30 -17.90 -7.47
N SER A 304 -18.45 -17.27 -7.20
CA SER A 304 -19.52 -17.87 -6.39
C SER A 304 -20.15 -19.06 -7.09
N ILE A 305 -20.40 -18.95 -8.38
CA ILE A 305 -20.91 -20.06 -9.21
C ILE A 305 -19.95 -21.26 -9.15
N LYS A 306 -18.66 -21.02 -9.39
CA LYS A 306 -17.64 -22.07 -9.32
C LYS A 306 -17.59 -22.74 -7.95
N ARG A 307 -17.55 -21.95 -6.85
CA ARG A 307 -17.52 -22.50 -5.47
C ARG A 307 -18.75 -23.36 -5.16
N LYS A 308 -19.94 -22.90 -5.52
CA LYS A 308 -21.18 -23.67 -5.35
C LYS A 308 -21.12 -24.97 -6.16
N GLY A 309 -20.73 -24.90 -7.44
CA GLY A 309 -20.58 -26.10 -8.28
C GLY A 309 -19.57 -27.09 -7.73
N THR A 310 -18.43 -26.61 -7.20
CA THR A 310 -17.42 -27.48 -6.55
C THR A 310 -17.98 -28.17 -5.31
N ARG A 311 -18.72 -27.44 -4.46
CA ARG A 311 -19.35 -28.02 -3.28
C ARG A 311 -20.40 -29.06 -3.65
N ASP A 312 -21.29 -28.71 -4.58
CA ASP A 312 -22.37 -29.61 -5.03
C ASP A 312 -21.76 -30.89 -5.66
N SER A 313 -20.67 -30.79 -6.42
CA SER A 313 -19.91 -31.92 -6.94
C SER A 313 -19.27 -32.78 -5.86
N GLN A 314 -18.69 -32.15 -4.81
CA GLN A 314 -18.11 -32.89 -3.68
C GLN A 314 -19.17 -33.62 -2.85
N GLU A 315 -20.35 -33.03 -2.64
CA GLU A 315 -21.48 -33.67 -1.98
C GLU A 315 -21.96 -34.88 -2.79
N GLN A 316 -22.12 -34.74 -4.11
CA GLN A 316 -22.50 -35.86 -4.98
C GLN A 316 -21.46 -36.99 -4.99
N LEU A 317 -20.14 -36.64 -4.97
CA LEU A 317 -19.08 -37.65 -4.86
C LEU A 317 -19.11 -38.39 -3.51
N LYS A 318 -19.42 -37.70 -2.43
CA LYS A 318 -19.62 -38.35 -1.11
C LYS A 318 -20.79 -39.29 -1.10
N GLU A 319 -21.92 -38.89 -1.70
CA GLU A 319 -23.11 -39.78 -1.81
C GLU A 319 -22.81 -40.99 -2.67
N LYS A 320 -22.20 -40.79 -3.87
CA LYS A 320 -21.76 -41.91 -4.72
C LYS A 320 -20.76 -42.80 -3.99
N GLY A 321 -19.84 -42.24 -3.19
CA GLY A 321 -18.88 -42.99 -2.39
C GLY A 321 -19.57 -43.89 -1.35
N LYS A 322 -20.55 -43.34 -0.61
CA LYS A 322 -21.36 -44.11 0.35
C LYS A 322 -22.12 -45.24 -0.34
N LEU A 323 -22.74 -44.96 -1.51
CA LEU A 323 -23.47 -45.97 -2.28
C LEU A 323 -22.51 -47.05 -2.82
N ALA A 324 -21.35 -46.69 -3.31
CA ALA A 324 -20.32 -47.63 -3.75
C ALA A 324 -19.79 -48.50 -2.61
N THR A 325 -19.56 -47.92 -1.41
CA THR A 325 -19.19 -48.72 -0.23
C THR A 325 -20.26 -49.76 0.13
N LYS A 326 -21.52 -49.34 0.18
CA LYS A 326 -22.63 -50.24 0.46
C LYS A 326 -22.73 -51.40 -0.57
N LYS A 327 -22.53 -51.07 -1.88
CA LYS A 327 -22.54 -52.11 -2.92
C LYS A 327 -21.33 -53.05 -2.82
N LEU A 328 -20.14 -52.55 -2.44
CA LEU A 328 -18.99 -53.42 -2.18
C LEU A 328 -19.21 -54.37 -1.02
N GLU A 329 -19.91 -53.91 0.04
CA GLU A 329 -20.32 -54.78 1.17
C GLU A 329 -21.27 -55.86 0.68
N HIS A 330 -22.28 -55.54 -0.15
CA HIS A 330 -23.17 -56.55 -0.75
C HIS A 330 -22.38 -57.55 -1.60
N TYR A 331 -21.47 -57.11 -2.47
CA TYR A 331 -20.66 -58.01 -3.29
C TYR A 331 -19.71 -58.87 -2.45
N ALA A 332 -19.17 -58.37 -1.37
CA ALA A 332 -18.37 -59.17 -0.43
C ALA A 332 -19.20 -60.29 0.18
N SER A 333 -20.42 -59.98 0.63
CA SER A 333 -21.36 -60.99 1.17
C SER A 333 -21.75 -62.04 0.15
N LEU A 334 -21.92 -61.67 -1.12
CA LEU A 334 -22.20 -62.60 -2.23
C LEU A 334 -21.00 -63.54 -2.50
N ILE A 335 -19.77 -63.03 -2.42
CA ILE A 335 -18.55 -63.85 -2.55
C ILE A 335 -18.46 -64.83 -1.41
N ASP A 336 -18.76 -64.40 -0.16
CA ASP A 336 -18.79 -65.28 1.00
C ASP A 336 -19.84 -66.41 0.83
N ALA A 337 -21.03 -66.11 0.30
CA ALA A 337 -22.06 -67.09 -0.01
C ALA A 337 -21.62 -68.10 -1.08
N LEU A 338 -20.96 -67.62 -2.13
CA LEU A 338 -20.38 -68.50 -3.16
C LEU A 338 -19.28 -69.38 -2.59
N HIS A 339 -18.44 -68.87 -1.70
CA HIS A 339 -17.42 -69.67 -1.00
C HIS A 339 -18.05 -70.73 -0.09
N PHE A 340 -19.08 -70.34 0.67
CA PHE A 340 -19.84 -71.27 1.50
C PHE A 340 -20.51 -72.40 0.67
N ALA A 341 -21.17 -72.03 -0.44
CA ALA A 341 -21.79 -72.98 -1.38
C ALA A 341 -20.77 -73.98 -1.92
N LYS A 342 -19.57 -73.56 -2.26
CA LYS A 342 -18.49 -74.41 -2.75
C LYS A 342 -17.98 -75.39 -1.69
N ASP A 343 -17.81 -74.87 -0.44
CA ASP A 343 -17.26 -75.69 0.66
C ASP A 343 -18.31 -76.74 1.19
N ASN A 344 -19.60 -76.46 1.03
CA ASN A 344 -20.67 -77.32 1.49
C ASN A 344 -21.43 -78.12 0.35
N ASP A 345 -20.94 -77.99 -0.87
CA ASP A 345 -21.54 -78.61 -2.08
C ASP A 345 -23.05 -78.31 -2.24
N SER A 346 -23.44 -77.05 -1.83
CA SER A 346 -24.82 -76.49 -1.92
C SER A 346 -24.96 -75.70 -3.22
N ASN A 347 -26.27 -75.50 -3.63
CA ASN A 347 -26.56 -74.70 -4.81
C ASN A 347 -26.18 -73.20 -4.62
N PRO A 348 -25.26 -72.68 -5.41
CA PRO A 348 -24.82 -71.32 -5.26
C PRO A 348 -25.92 -70.24 -5.39
N PHE A 349 -26.92 -70.49 -6.19
CA PHE A 349 -28.06 -69.57 -6.42
C PHE A 349 -28.95 -69.50 -5.18
N ASP A 350 -29.18 -70.62 -4.50
CA ASP A 350 -30.01 -70.61 -3.27
C ASP A 350 -29.27 -69.87 -2.14
N GLU A 351 -27.98 -69.98 -2.02
CA GLU A 351 -27.20 -69.27 -1.05
C GLU A 351 -27.11 -67.75 -1.34
N ILE A 352 -27.10 -67.36 -2.59
CA ILE A 352 -27.16 -65.95 -3.03
C ILE A 352 -28.55 -65.38 -2.70
N GLU A 353 -29.64 -66.10 -3.03
CA GLU A 353 -31.03 -65.65 -2.75
C GLU A 353 -31.33 -65.50 -1.26
N ARG A 354 -30.66 -66.24 -0.39
CA ARG A 354 -30.73 -66.04 1.07
C ARG A 354 -30.17 -64.68 1.55
N ILE A 355 -29.22 -64.16 0.82
CA ILE A 355 -28.63 -62.82 1.13
C ILE A 355 -29.46 -61.73 0.49
N MET A 356 -29.80 -61.87 -0.80
CA MET A 356 -30.47 -60.86 -1.59
C MET A 356 -31.33 -61.55 -2.68
N PRO A 357 -32.63 -61.18 -2.87
CA PRO A 357 -33.41 -61.60 -4.00
C PRO A 357 -32.79 -61.38 -5.33
N TRP A 358 -32.87 -62.29 -6.27
CA TRP A 358 -32.25 -62.20 -7.59
C TRP A 358 -32.58 -60.92 -8.34
N GLU A 359 -33.83 -60.46 -8.29
CA GLU A 359 -34.28 -59.20 -8.90
C GLU A 359 -33.52 -57.99 -8.34
N ASP A 360 -33.37 -57.93 -7.02
CA ASP A 360 -32.64 -56.91 -6.32
C ASP A 360 -31.13 -56.93 -6.68
N LEU A 361 -30.56 -58.12 -6.84
CA LEU A 361 -29.17 -58.31 -7.26
C LEU A 361 -28.93 -57.76 -8.68
N VAL A 362 -29.85 -58.06 -9.62
CA VAL A 362 -29.78 -57.54 -10.99
C VAL A 362 -29.88 -55.99 -10.95
N GLN A 363 -30.84 -55.44 -10.22
CA GLN A 363 -30.97 -54.00 -10.05
C GLN A 363 -29.72 -53.39 -9.45
N ASP A 364 -29.14 -54.02 -8.40
CA ASP A 364 -27.91 -53.58 -7.74
C ASP A 364 -26.74 -53.53 -8.72
N GLY A 365 -26.62 -54.52 -9.60
CA GLY A 365 -25.65 -54.58 -10.68
C GLY A 365 -25.81 -53.48 -11.72
N GLU A 366 -27.06 -53.16 -12.12
CA GLU A 366 -27.33 -52.06 -13.04
C GLU A 366 -27.01 -50.69 -12.43
N GLU A 367 -27.28 -50.49 -11.14
CA GLU A 367 -26.94 -49.28 -10.43
C GLU A 367 -25.41 -49.15 -10.26
N ALA A 368 -24.68 -50.25 -10.00
CA ALA A 368 -23.24 -50.25 -9.94
C ALA A 368 -22.59 -49.83 -11.29
N LYS A 369 -23.13 -50.33 -12.41
CA LYS A 369 -22.71 -49.92 -13.75
C LYS A 369 -22.93 -48.42 -14.00
N LYS A 370 -24.03 -47.83 -13.49
CA LYS A 370 -24.31 -46.38 -13.57
C LYS A 370 -23.31 -45.57 -12.75
N ILE A 371 -22.83 -46.08 -11.61
CA ILE A 371 -21.82 -45.41 -10.78
C ILE A 371 -20.48 -45.36 -11.49
N THR A 372 -20.06 -46.44 -12.18
CA THR A 372 -18.76 -46.60 -12.84
C THR A 372 -18.70 -45.99 -14.23
N GLY A 373 -19.83 -45.85 -14.94
CA GLY A 373 -19.92 -45.52 -16.38
C GLY A 373 -19.88 -44.04 -16.73
N ASN A 374 -20.00 -43.11 -15.80
CA ASN A 374 -20.07 -41.68 -16.11
C ASN A 374 -18.68 -41.05 -16.15
N LYS A 375 -18.31 -40.42 -17.30
CA LYS A 375 -17.20 -39.49 -17.38
C LYS A 375 -17.43 -38.37 -16.36
N ASN A 376 -16.63 -38.35 -15.28
CA ASN A 376 -16.79 -37.36 -14.23
C ASN A 376 -16.20 -36.01 -14.69
N HIS A 377 -17.02 -35.09 -15.16
CA HIS A 377 -16.66 -33.72 -15.48
C HIS A 377 -16.58 -32.83 -14.25
N GLY A 378 -16.78 -33.41 -13.05
CA GLY A 378 -16.64 -32.73 -11.77
C GLY A 378 -17.64 -31.57 -11.62
N TYR A 379 -17.14 -30.45 -11.10
CA TYR A 379 -18.00 -29.27 -10.85
C TYR A 379 -18.59 -28.65 -12.13
N LEU A 380 -18.04 -28.99 -13.32
CA LEU A 380 -18.48 -28.40 -14.60
C LEU A 380 -19.94 -28.80 -14.93
N GLU A 381 -20.36 -29.99 -14.57
CA GLU A 381 -21.76 -30.42 -14.72
C GLU A 381 -22.70 -29.65 -13.81
N MET A 382 -22.23 -29.39 -12.56
CA MET A 382 -23.06 -28.73 -11.54
C MET A 382 -23.31 -27.25 -11.83
N VAL A 383 -22.50 -26.60 -12.66
CA VAL A 383 -22.63 -25.17 -12.95
C VAL A 383 -23.59 -24.87 -14.10
N ARG A 384 -24.00 -25.84 -14.91
CA ARG A 384 -24.88 -25.65 -16.08
C ARG A 384 -26.15 -24.85 -15.73
N ASN A 385 -26.84 -25.25 -14.67
CA ASN A 385 -28.10 -24.64 -14.22
C ASN A 385 -27.90 -23.20 -13.66
N LYS A 386 -26.66 -22.80 -13.37
CA LYS A 386 -26.33 -21.45 -12.91
C LYS A 386 -26.21 -20.44 -14.04
N ALA A 387 -26.18 -20.85 -15.31
CA ALA A 387 -26.18 -19.96 -16.47
C ALA A 387 -27.41 -19.03 -16.50
N ASN A 388 -28.56 -19.50 -16.02
CA ASN A 388 -29.75 -18.66 -15.89
C ASN A 388 -29.54 -17.45 -14.93
N TYR A 389 -28.68 -17.60 -13.93
CA TYR A 389 -28.35 -16.51 -13.03
C TYR A 389 -27.44 -15.46 -13.72
N LEU A 390 -26.55 -15.87 -14.62
CA LEU A 390 -25.76 -14.95 -15.44
C LEU A 390 -26.63 -14.11 -16.37
N ARG A 391 -27.60 -14.74 -17.03
CA ARG A 391 -28.51 -14.08 -17.98
C ARG A 391 -29.33 -12.94 -17.39
N ARG A 392 -29.42 -12.85 -16.06
CA ARG A 392 -30.12 -11.74 -15.37
C ARG A 392 -29.39 -10.40 -15.49
N TYR A 393 -28.08 -10.39 -15.77
CA TYR A 393 -27.29 -9.15 -15.81
C TYR A 393 -26.31 -9.06 -16.99
N THR A 394 -25.90 -10.18 -17.57
CA THR A 394 -24.88 -10.18 -18.65
C THR A 394 -25.30 -9.42 -19.91
N PRO A 395 -26.59 -9.36 -20.33
CA PRO A 395 -26.98 -8.51 -21.45
C PRO A 395 -26.67 -7.03 -21.17
N MET A 396 -26.84 -6.60 -19.92
CA MET A 396 -26.52 -5.23 -19.51
C MET A 396 -25.03 -5.01 -19.42
N LEU A 397 -24.27 -6.00 -18.95
CA LEU A 397 -22.81 -5.96 -18.93
C LEU A 397 -22.24 -5.72 -20.33
N LEU A 398 -22.72 -6.48 -21.33
CA LEU A 398 -22.27 -6.36 -22.72
C LEU A 398 -22.66 -5.03 -23.37
N ARG A 399 -23.74 -4.39 -22.89
CA ARG A 399 -24.17 -3.07 -23.39
C ARG A 399 -23.43 -1.93 -22.71
N THR A 400 -23.14 -2.05 -21.42
CA THR A 400 -22.58 -0.96 -20.62
C THR A 400 -21.05 -0.88 -20.74
N LEU A 401 -20.36 -2.01 -20.93
CA LEU A 401 -18.90 -2.06 -20.98
C LEU A 401 -18.39 -2.26 -22.41
N SER A 402 -17.41 -1.42 -22.80
CA SER A 402 -16.68 -1.54 -24.06
C SER A 402 -15.37 -2.29 -23.84
N PHE A 403 -15.15 -3.35 -24.63
CA PHE A 403 -13.98 -4.22 -24.55
C PHE A 403 -13.06 -4.05 -25.75
N LYS A 404 -11.76 -3.97 -25.52
CA LYS A 404 -10.71 -4.05 -26.55
C LYS A 404 -9.83 -5.24 -26.25
N ALA A 405 -9.51 -6.05 -27.26
CA ALA A 405 -8.74 -7.28 -27.09
C ALA A 405 -7.42 -7.22 -27.86
N THR A 406 -6.38 -7.87 -27.31
CA THR A 406 -5.18 -8.22 -28.05
C THR A 406 -5.50 -9.30 -29.10
N PRO A 407 -4.67 -9.51 -30.13
CA PRO A 407 -4.90 -10.57 -31.10
C PRO A 407 -5.10 -11.96 -30.48
N ALA A 408 -4.43 -12.25 -29.36
CA ALA A 408 -4.55 -13.52 -28.65
C ALA A 408 -5.94 -13.73 -27.98
N ALA A 409 -6.62 -12.65 -27.60
CA ALA A 409 -7.92 -12.67 -26.94
C ALA A 409 -9.10 -12.39 -27.88
N ASN A 410 -8.85 -12.09 -29.16
CA ASN A 410 -9.91 -11.85 -30.17
C ASN A 410 -11.00 -12.96 -30.19
N PRO A 411 -10.69 -14.27 -30.08
CA PRO A 411 -11.74 -15.28 -30.06
C PRO A 411 -12.74 -15.11 -28.91
N VAL A 412 -12.30 -14.59 -27.76
CA VAL A 412 -13.21 -14.27 -26.65
C VAL A 412 -14.09 -13.08 -27.00
N LEU A 413 -13.53 -12.02 -27.58
CA LEU A 413 -14.27 -10.84 -28.00
C LEU A 413 -15.34 -11.19 -29.04
N MET A 414 -15.00 -12.04 -30.01
CA MET A 414 -15.97 -12.54 -31.01
C MET A 414 -17.13 -13.31 -30.34
N ALA A 415 -16.81 -14.12 -29.32
CA ALA A 415 -17.85 -14.83 -28.56
C ALA A 415 -18.78 -13.87 -27.81
N LEU A 416 -18.26 -12.78 -27.25
CA LEU A 416 -19.09 -11.76 -26.59
C LEU A 416 -19.97 -11.01 -27.60
N THR A 417 -19.45 -10.66 -28.77
CA THR A 417 -20.23 -10.05 -29.86
C THR A 417 -21.39 -10.98 -30.28
N GLN A 418 -21.10 -12.25 -30.47
CA GLN A 418 -22.12 -13.25 -30.78
C GLN A 418 -23.20 -13.36 -29.70
N LEU A 419 -22.82 -13.28 -28.43
CA LEU A 419 -23.77 -13.27 -27.32
C LEU A 419 -24.60 -11.97 -27.28
N THR A 420 -24.02 -10.84 -27.63
CA THR A 420 -24.72 -9.56 -27.77
C THR A 420 -25.78 -9.63 -28.87
N ASP A 421 -25.45 -10.15 -30.02
CA ASP A 421 -26.36 -10.36 -31.14
C ASP A 421 -27.51 -11.33 -30.77
N LEU A 422 -27.17 -12.41 -30.05
CA LEU A 422 -28.13 -13.37 -29.54
C LEU A 422 -29.13 -12.75 -28.56
N HIS A 423 -28.66 -11.87 -27.66
CA HIS A 423 -29.51 -11.16 -26.74
C HIS A 423 -30.42 -10.13 -27.43
N ASN A 424 -29.87 -9.39 -28.38
CA ASN A 424 -30.63 -8.37 -29.15
C ASN A 424 -31.68 -8.99 -30.04
N SER A 425 -31.36 -10.15 -30.65
CA SER A 425 -32.32 -10.85 -31.55
C SER A 425 -33.35 -11.71 -30.81
N GLY A 426 -33.27 -11.87 -29.50
CA GLY A 426 -34.12 -12.73 -28.69
C GLY A 426 -34.01 -14.23 -29.00
N LYS A 427 -33.09 -14.65 -29.86
CA LYS A 427 -32.83 -16.05 -30.20
C LYS A 427 -32.37 -16.87 -29.02
N ARG A 428 -32.83 -18.12 -28.91
CA ARG A 428 -32.49 -19.01 -27.79
C ARG A 428 -31.33 -19.97 -28.09
N LYS A 429 -31.06 -20.25 -29.38
CA LYS A 429 -30.02 -21.22 -29.81
C LYS A 429 -28.81 -20.46 -30.40
N ILE A 430 -27.62 -20.92 -30.11
CA ILE A 430 -26.38 -20.45 -30.75
C ILE A 430 -26.25 -21.17 -32.09
N PRO A 431 -25.90 -20.46 -33.20
CA PRO A 431 -25.65 -21.10 -34.48
C PRO A 431 -24.54 -22.16 -34.40
N ALA A 432 -24.67 -23.24 -35.18
CA ALA A 432 -23.73 -24.36 -35.15
C ALA A 432 -22.33 -24.03 -35.67
N ASP A 433 -22.24 -23.05 -36.56
CA ASP A 433 -21.02 -22.51 -37.14
C ASP A 433 -20.25 -21.52 -36.24
N THR A 434 -20.82 -21.17 -35.09
CA THR A 434 -20.17 -20.24 -34.15
C THR A 434 -18.82 -20.79 -33.64
N SER A 435 -17.76 -19.95 -33.72
CA SER A 435 -16.43 -20.33 -33.25
C SER A 435 -16.43 -20.70 -31.77
N THR A 436 -15.64 -21.73 -31.45
CA THR A 436 -15.36 -22.22 -30.10
C THR A 436 -13.86 -22.22 -29.79
N ASP A 437 -13.05 -21.44 -30.52
CA ASP A 437 -11.60 -21.40 -30.36
C ASP A 437 -11.12 -20.91 -28.98
N PHE A 438 -11.91 -20.10 -28.32
CA PHE A 438 -11.68 -19.66 -26.95
C PHE A 438 -11.92 -20.76 -25.88
N VAL A 439 -12.56 -21.88 -26.27
CA VAL A 439 -12.98 -22.94 -25.34
C VAL A 439 -11.81 -23.87 -25.05
N SER A 440 -11.38 -23.96 -23.79
CA SER A 440 -10.32 -24.87 -23.35
C SER A 440 -10.74 -26.35 -23.49
N LYS A 441 -9.74 -27.27 -23.65
CA LYS A 441 -9.97 -28.72 -23.86
C LYS A 441 -10.97 -29.34 -22.89
N LYS A 442 -10.94 -28.95 -21.61
CA LYS A 442 -11.83 -29.50 -20.57
C LYS A 442 -13.32 -29.11 -20.73
N TRP A 443 -13.61 -28.04 -21.45
CA TRP A 443 -14.96 -27.57 -21.69
C TRP A 443 -15.51 -27.98 -23.06
N LYS A 444 -14.65 -28.43 -24.00
CA LYS A 444 -15.04 -28.68 -25.41
C LYS A 444 -16.20 -29.68 -25.52
N SER A 445 -16.13 -30.78 -24.78
CA SER A 445 -17.19 -31.84 -24.84
C SER A 445 -18.51 -31.40 -24.19
N LEU A 446 -18.50 -30.41 -23.31
CA LEU A 446 -19.69 -29.85 -22.68
C LEU A 446 -20.31 -28.76 -23.53
N VAL A 447 -19.47 -27.92 -24.17
CA VAL A 447 -19.93 -26.86 -25.08
C VAL A 447 -20.44 -27.41 -26.38
N ARG A 448 -19.76 -28.44 -26.94
CA ARG A 448 -20.20 -29.20 -28.13
C ARG A 448 -20.41 -30.67 -27.77
N PRO A 449 -21.58 -31.04 -27.19
CA PRO A 449 -21.87 -32.41 -26.82
C PRO A 449 -22.08 -33.33 -28.04
N GLU A 450 -22.57 -32.80 -29.18
CA GLU A 450 -22.79 -33.48 -30.45
C GLU A 450 -22.34 -32.58 -31.61
N GLU A 451 -22.01 -33.18 -32.73
CA GLU A 451 -21.68 -32.46 -33.96
C GLU A 451 -22.89 -31.58 -34.37
N GLY A 452 -22.62 -30.29 -34.62
CA GLY A 452 -23.67 -29.36 -35.02
C GLY A 452 -24.50 -28.76 -33.88
N LYS A 453 -24.28 -29.12 -32.62
CA LYS A 453 -25.00 -28.54 -31.47
C LYS A 453 -24.03 -27.84 -30.52
N ILE A 454 -24.41 -26.60 -30.12
CA ILE A 454 -23.70 -25.85 -29.05
C ILE A 454 -24.65 -25.71 -27.87
N ASP A 455 -24.22 -26.15 -26.68
CA ASP A 455 -24.94 -25.88 -25.43
C ASP A 455 -24.73 -24.43 -25.01
N ARG A 456 -25.78 -23.63 -25.13
CA ARG A 456 -25.77 -22.20 -24.79
C ARG A 456 -25.31 -21.92 -23.38
N SER A 457 -25.73 -22.73 -22.40
CA SER A 457 -25.42 -22.50 -20.99
C SER A 457 -23.91 -22.66 -20.70
N TYR A 458 -23.30 -23.68 -21.26
CA TYR A 458 -21.87 -23.87 -21.17
C TYR A 458 -21.08 -22.85 -21.97
N TYR A 459 -21.56 -22.49 -23.16
CA TYR A 459 -20.92 -21.47 -23.99
C TYR A 459 -20.86 -20.11 -23.24
N GLU A 460 -22.00 -19.66 -22.69
CA GLU A 460 -22.07 -18.43 -21.89
C GLU A 460 -21.13 -18.49 -20.65
N LEU A 461 -21.17 -19.59 -19.89
CA LEU A 461 -20.30 -19.78 -18.70
C LEU A 461 -18.82 -19.69 -19.06
N VAL A 462 -18.42 -20.33 -20.17
CA VAL A 462 -17.03 -20.32 -20.62
C VAL A 462 -16.64 -18.93 -21.14
N ALA A 463 -17.49 -18.29 -21.97
CA ALA A 463 -17.21 -16.97 -22.51
C ALA A 463 -16.96 -15.93 -21.40
N PHE A 464 -17.83 -15.87 -20.39
CA PHE A 464 -17.65 -14.95 -19.26
C PHE A 464 -16.50 -15.36 -18.31
N THR A 465 -16.20 -16.67 -18.21
CA THR A 465 -15.02 -17.11 -17.45
C THR A 465 -13.73 -16.70 -18.16
N GLU A 466 -13.64 -16.85 -19.47
CA GLU A 466 -12.48 -16.42 -20.24
C GLU A 466 -12.40 -14.89 -20.35
N LEU A 467 -13.52 -14.17 -20.42
CA LEU A 467 -13.54 -12.70 -20.28
C LEU A 467 -12.86 -12.28 -18.97
N LYS A 468 -13.29 -12.85 -17.84
CA LYS A 468 -12.67 -12.60 -16.55
C LYS A 468 -11.17 -12.88 -16.53
N ASN A 469 -10.74 -14.02 -17.09
CA ASN A 469 -9.32 -14.41 -17.12
C ASN A 469 -8.51 -13.42 -17.97
N ASN A 470 -9.01 -13.03 -19.14
CA ASN A 470 -8.33 -12.13 -20.06
C ASN A 470 -8.34 -10.64 -19.58
N ILE A 471 -9.37 -10.20 -18.85
CA ILE A 471 -9.33 -8.89 -18.17
C ILE A 471 -8.26 -8.89 -17.09
N ARG A 472 -8.14 -9.97 -16.31
CA ARG A 472 -7.12 -10.09 -15.26
C ARG A 472 -5.70 -10.11 -15.81
N SER A 473 -5.46 -10.80 -16.90
CA SER A 473 -4.16 -10.82 -17.56
C SER A 473 -3.85 -9.51 -18.30
N GLY A 474 -4.86 -8.71 -18.67
CA GLY A 474 -4.68 -7.52 -19.49
C GLY A 474 -4.79 -7.79 -21.00
N ASP A 475 -5.07 -9.03 -21.42
CA ASP A 475 -5.33 -9.36 -22.83
C ASP A 475 -6.66 -8.75 -23.34
N ILE A 476 -7.60 -8.48 -22.44
CA ILE A 476 -8.79 -7.68 -22.70
C ILE A 476 -8.76 -6.48 -21.78
N SER A 477 -8.79 -5.29 -22.35
CA SER A 477 -8.94 -4.02 -21.66
C SER A 477 -10.40 -3.55 -21.70
N VAL A 478 -10.77 -2.76 -20.69
CA VAL A 478 -12.11 -2.17 -20.54
C VAL A 478 -11.98 -0.66 -20.61
N GLU A 479 -12.66 -0.07 -21.59
CA GLU A 479 -12.64 1.37 -21.79
C GLU A 479 -13.25 2.11 -20.58
N GLY A 480 -12.61 3.19 -20.15
CA GLY A 480 -13.04 3.94 -18.97
C GLY A 480 -12.75 3.28 -17.63
N SER A 481 -12.08 2.12 -17.56
CA SER A 481 -11.63 1.51 -16.32
C SER A 481 -10.34 2.19 -15.80
N MET A 482 -10.18 2.30 -14.47
CA MET A 482 -8.91 2.70 -13.85
C MET A 482 -7.90 1.55 -13.79
N ILE A 483 -8.39 0.34 -13.49
CA ILE A 483 -7.57 -0.85 -13.17
C ILE A 483 -7.41 -1.76 -14.38
N HIS A 484 -8.37 -1.75 -15.32
CA HIS A 484 -8.45 -2.71 -16.44
C HIS A 484 -8.35 -2.05 -17.82
N ARG A 485 -7.69 -0.87 -17.91
CA ARG A 485 -7.33 -0.24 -19.18
C ARG A 485 -6.18 -0.97 -19.87
N ASN A 486 -5.83 -0.56 -21.09
CA ASN A 486 -4.68 -1.12 -21.80
C ASN A 486 -3.41 -1.00 -20.95
N ILE A 487 -2.52 -2.00 -21.04
CA ILE A 487 -1.27 -2.03 -20.28
C ILE A 487 -0.36 -0.85 -20.66
N ASP A 488 -0.32 -0.46 -21.92
CA ASP A 488 0.47 0.68 -22.39
C ASP A 488 0.07 2.02 -21.77
N ASP A 489 -1.21 2.18 -21.38
CA ASP A 489 -1.70 3.39 -20.70
C ASP A 489 -1.12 3.57 -19.29
N TYR A 490 -0.52 2.53 -18.72
CA TYR A 490 0.14 2.57 -17.41
C TYR A 490 1.62 2.90 -17.50
N LEU A 491 2.23 2.68 -18.66
CA LEU A 491 3.67 2.76 -18.81
C LEU A 491 4.09 4.16 -19.29
N VAL A 492 5.28 4.55 -18.93
CA VAL A 492 5.95 5.73 -19.51
C VAL A 492 6.40 5.41 -20.93
N ASP A 493 6.66 6.43 -21.74
CA ASP A 493 7.28 6.22 -23.05
C ASP A 493 8.73 5.74 -22.87
N LEU A 494 9.18 4.86 -23.76
CA LEU A 494 10.53 4.29 -23.69
C LEU A 494 11.61 5.39 -23.77
N SER A 495 11.34 6.45 -24.53
CA SER A 495 12.23 7.63 -24.63
C SER A 495 12.40 8.42 -23.32
N ALA A 496 11.46 8.22 -22.36
CA ALA A 496 11.55 8.85 -21.03
C ALA A 496 12.33 7.99 -20.02
N CYS A 497 12.70 6.77 -20.37
CA CYS A 497 13.47 5.85 -19.52
C CYS A 497 14.99 6.12 -19.63
N ILE A 498 15.39 7.38 -19.52
CA ILE A 498 16.79 7.83 -19.63
C ILE A 498 17.28 8.13 -18.22
N ASP A 499 18.52 7.70 -17.90
CA ASP A 499 19.26 8.04 -16.66
C ASP A 499 18.63 7.55 -15.34
N SER A 500 18.26 6.27 -15.26
CA SER A 500 18.02 5.65 -13.96
C SER A 500 19.33 5.16 -13.36
N GLU A 501 19.70 5.63 -12.17
CA GLU A 501 20.92 5.20 -11.46
C GLU A 501 20.88 3.69 -11.08
N THR A 502 19.70 3.11 -10.99
CA THR A 502 19.50 1.75 -10.48
C THR A 502 19.20 0.72 -11.57
N ILE A 503 18.55 1.12 -12.68
CA ILE A 503 18.14 0.21 -13.76
C ILE A 503 19.21 0.21 -14.84
N PRO A 504 19.93 -0.90 -15.10
CA PRO A 504 20.94 -0.98 -16.13
C PRO A 504 20.40 -0.61 -17.52
N ASP A 505 21.17 0.15 -18.29
CA ASP A 505 20.71 0.65 -19.58
C ASP A 505 20.53 -0.43 -20.62
N THR A 506 21.45 -1.40 -20.63
CA THR A 506 21.39 -2.53 -21.57
C THR A 506 21.26 -3.85 -20.81
N PHE A 507 20.73 -4.85 -21.51
CA PHE A 507 20.71 -6.22 -20.98
C PHE A 507 22.12 -6.79 -20.79
N GLU A 508 23.08 -6.41 -21.62
CA GLU A 508 24.47 -6.85 -21.49
C GLU A 508 25.08 -6.33 -20.18
N ASP A 509 24.82 -5.08 -19.81
CA ASP A 509 25.29 -4.51 -18.54
C ASP A 509 24.68 -5.25 -17.34
N TYR A 510 23.39 -5.54 -17.39
CA TYR A 510 22.73 -6.34 -16.35
C TYR A 510 23.31 -7.76 -16.26
N LEU A 511 23.47 -8.44 -17.39
CA LEU A 511 23.83 -9.85 -17.42
C LEU A 511 25.28 -10.09 -17.02
N LYS A 512 26.19 -9.18 -17.38
CA LYS A 512 27.65 -9.35 -17.20
C LYS A 512 28.01 -9.72 -15.76
N ASP A 513 27.53 -8.96 -14.80
CA ASP A 513 27.86 -9.22 -13.41
C ASP A 513 27.06 -10.40 -12.84
N ARG A 514 25.78 -10.56 -13.23
CA ARG A 514 24.91 -11.62 -12.73
C ARG A 514 25.31 -13.01 -13.22
N GLU A 515 25.78 -13.10 -14.47
CA GLU A 515 26.30 -14.37 -14.98
C GLU A 515 27.53 -14.83 -14.23
N ILE A 516 28.47 -13.90 -13.97
CA ILE A 516 29.70 -14.20 -13.20
C ILE A 516 29.35 -14.63 -11.78
N ILE A 517 28.50 -13.89 -11.09
CA ILE A 517 28.10 -14.19 -9.72
C ILE A 517 27.42 -15.56 -9.64
N LEU A 518 26.43 -15.81 -10.48
CA LEU A 518 25.70 -17.09 -10.46
C LEU A 518 26.62 -18.27 -10.82
N ASP A 519 27.52 -18.11 -11.79
CA ASP A 519 28.45 -19.17 -12.18
C ASP A 519 29.43 -19.49 -11.05
N LEU A 520 30.04 -18.48 -10.42
CA LEU A 520 30.93 -18.66 -9.27
C LEU A 520 30.22 -19.30 -8.09
N GLN A 521 29.00 -18.87 -7.79
CA GLN A 521 28.21 -19.45 -6.69
C GLN A 521 27.82 -20.89 -6.99
N LEU A 522 27.43 -21.25 -8.21
CA LEU A 522 27.13 -22.62 -8.59
C LEU A 522 28.39 -23.51 -8.55
N GLN A 523 29.55 -23.00 -8.98
CA GLN A 523 30.82 -23.73 -8.86
C GLN A 523 31.18 -23.96 -7.38
N PHE A 524 31.10 -22.92 -6.55
CA PHE A 524 31.32 -23.04 -5.11
C PHE A 524 30.34 -24.03 -4.49
N TYR A 525 29.04 -23.89 -4.77
CA TYR A 525 28.01 -24.77 -4.23
C TYR A 525 28.18 -26.22 -4.67
N SER A 526 28.75 -26.50 -5.84
CA SER A 526 29.06 -27.86 -6.29
C SER A 526 30.07 -28.56 -5.38
N THR A 527 30.88 -27.82 -4.65
CA THR A 527 31.87 -28.38 -3.69
C THR A 527 31.29 -28.58 -2.27
N VAL A 528 30.09 -28.04 -1.99
CA VAL A 528 29.45 -28.12 -0.68
C VAL A 528 28.56 -29.35 -0.60
N ASP A 529 28.65 -30.09 0.53
CA ASP A 529 27.84 -31.31 0.77
C ASP A 529 26.31 -31.05 0.88
N LYS A 530 25.90 -29.82 1.01
CA LYS A 530 24.49 -29.40 1.22
C LYS A 530 23.84 -28.99 -0.10
N ARG A 531 23.66 -29.87 -1.06
CA ARG A 531 22.91 -29.61 -2.29
C ARG A 531 21.43 -29.45 -2.00
N ILE A 532 20.67 -28.77 -2.92
CA ILE A 532 19.24 -28.49 -2.73
C ILE A 532 18.46 -29.79 -2.44
N SER A 533 18.64 -30.83 -3.23
CA SER A 533 17.97 -32.12 -3.01
C SER A 533 18.31 -32.79 -1.67
N ARG A 534 19.49 -32.53 -1.13
CA ARG A 534 20.01 -33.06 0.15
C ARG A 534 20.03 -32.02 1.25
N ALA A 535 19.74 -30.75 0.95
CA ALA A 535 19.78 -29.65 1.93
C ALA A 535 18.86 -29.95 3.11
N ASN A 536 19.46 -30.37 4.20
CA ASN A 536 18.78 -30.55 5.49
C ASN A 536 19.17 -29.38 6.39
N LEU A 537 18.51 -28.22 6.16
CA LEU A 537 18.78 -27.04 6.96
C LEU A 537 18.39 -27.33 8.41
N LYS A 538 19.37 -27.35 9.27
CA LYS A 538 19.15 -27.45 10.72
C LYS A 538 18.31 -26.30 11.19
N LYS A 539 17.38 -26.56 12.11
CA LYS A 539 16.65 -25.51 12.80
C LYS A 539 17.67 -24.57 13.46
N LEU A 540 17.50 -23.28 13.23
CA LEU A 540 18.36 -22.28 13.85
C LEU A 540 18.21 -22.37 15.37
N GLU A 541 19.34 -22.48 16.08
CA GLU A 541 19.33 -22.45 17.52
C GLU A 541 18.94 -21.06 18.02
N LYS A 542 18.25 -21.00 19.15
CA LYS A 542 17.88 -19.76 19.80
C LYS A 542 19.14 -19.11 20.38
N VAL A 543 19.58 -18.01 19.82
CA VAL A 543 20.77 -17.24 20.21
C VAL A 543 20.49 -16.22 21.32
N THR A 544 19.20 -15.97 21.63
CA THR A 544 18.84 -15.01 22.68
C THR A 544 19.30 -15.53 24.05
N PRO A 545 20.23 -14.86 24.73
CA PRO A 545 20.66 -15.26 26.05
C PRO A 545 19.52 -15.23 27.06
N SER A 546 19.54 -16.10 28.06
CA SER A 546 18.53 -16.10 29.14
C SER A 546 18.50 -14.79 29.93
N GLU A 547 19.67 -14.16 30.06
CA GLU A 547 19.88 -12.88 30.72
C GLU A 547 19.15 -11.71 30.01
N ALA A 548 18.99 -11.79 28.69
CA ALA A 548 18.26 -10.78 27.93
C ALA A 548 16.83 -10.58 28.44
N GLU A 549 16.16 -11.68 28.83
CA GLU A 549 14.82 -11.63 29.42
C GLU A 549 14.82 -10.97 30.81
N ILE A 550 15.87 -11.18 31.60
CA ILE A 550 16.03 -10.54 32.90
C ILE A 550 16.18 -9.01 32.71
N TYR A 551 17.05 -8.58 31.78
CA TYR A 551 17.24 -7.16 31.51
C TYR A 551 16.00 -6.52 30.88
N ARG A 552 15.29 -7.22 29.99
CA ARG A 552 14.01 -6.76 29.49
C ARG A 552 13.02 -6.46 30.61
N LYS A 553 12.87 -7.39 31.55
CA LYS A 553 11.99 -7.21 32.72
C LYS A 553 12.46 -6.07 33.63
N LYS A 554 13.76 -5.96 33.87
CA LYS A 554 14.32 -4.83 34.66
C LYS A 554 14.01 -3.49 34.00
N LEU A 555 14.29 -3.32 32.71
CA LEU A 555 14.03 -2.09 31.97
C LEU A 555 12.53 -1.70 32.00
N TYR A 556 11.65 -2.64 31.64
CA TYR A 556 10.21 -2.37 31.64
C TYR A 556 9.60 -2.17 33.03
N SER A 557 10.19 -2.73 34.08
CA SER A 557 9.70 -2.51 35.45
C SER A 557 9.85 -1.07 35.94
N ILE A 558 10.80 -0.33 35.39
CA ILE A 558 11.04 1.09 35.77
C ILE A 558 10.32 2.07 34.85
N ILE A 559 9.77 1.62 33.74
CA ILE A 559 8.95 2.46 32.85
C ILE A 559 7.60 2.75 33.54
N PRO A 560 7.09 4.01 33.53
CA PRO A 560 5.82 4.36 34.15
C PRO A 560 4.64 3.73 33.42
N LYS A 561 3.54 3.47 34.15
CA LYS A 561 2.26 3.11 33.54
C LYS A 561 1.60 4.33 32.93
N ILE A 562 0.93 4.16 31.77
CA ILE A 562 0.30 5.25 31.04
C ILE A 562 -1.03 4.82 30.39
N ARG A 563 -1.95 5.77 30.23
CA ARG A 563 -3.14 5.60 29.39
C ARG A 563 -2.79 5.93 27.94
N LEU A 564 -3.38 5.22 26.98
CA LEU A 564 -3.11 5.44 25.57
C LEU A 564 -3.43 6.87 25.10
N SER A 565 -4.46 7.53 25.70
CA SER A 565 -4.76 8.94 25.44
C SER A 565 -3.61 9.88 25.82
N ASP A 566 -3.00 9.64 26.99
CA ASP A 566 -1.91 10.47 27.50
C ASP A 566 -0.62 10.21 26.70
N LEU A 567 -0.39 8.94 26.31
CA LEU A 567 0.72 8.54 25.44
C LEU A 567 0.68 9.29 24.11
N LEU A 568 -0.49 9.36 23.45
CA LEU A 568 -0.63 10.10 22.20
C LEU A 568 -0.30 11.58 22.34
N ILE A 569 -0.72 12.21 23.45
CA ILE A 569 -0.42 13.60 23.74
C ILE A 569 1.09 13.82 23.95
N GLU A 570 1.76 12.92 24.70
CA GLU A 570 3.22 13.01 24.90
C GLU A 570 3.99 12.84 23.61
N VAL A 571 3.66 11.80 22.82
CA VAL A 571 4.33 11.57 21.52
C VAL A 571 4.09 12.75 20.57
N ASP A 572 2.88 13.30 20.55
CA ASP A 572 2.59 14.48 19.73
C ASP A 572 3.35 15.73 20.20
N SER A 573 3.61 15.87 21.50
CA SER A 573 4.42 16.98 22.01
C SER A 573 5.88 16.92 21.55
N TRP A 574 6.39 15.73 21.25
CA TRP A 574 7.76 15.51 20.75
C TRP A 574 7.85 15.60 19.22
N THR A 575 6.80 15.15 18.53
CA THR A 575 6.83 14.89 17.08
C THR A 575 5.97 15.86 16.27
N ASN A 576 4.95 16.46 16.89
CA ASN A 576 3.91 17.25 16.22
C ASN A 576 3.15 16.50 15.12
N PHE A 577 3.08 15.17 15.15
CA PHE A 577 2.47 14.35 14.10
C PHE A 577 0.99 14.71 13.84
N SER A 578 0.27 15.21 14.85
CA SER A 578 -1.14 15.63 14.69
C SER A 578 -1.33 16.80 13.73
N GLN A 579 -0.28 17.59 13.47
CA GLN A 579 -0.32 18.72 12.54
C GLN A 579 -0.47 18.27 11.09
N GLU A 580 -0.08 17.04 10.78
CA GLU A 580 -0.21 16.47 9.44
C GLU A 580 -1.67 16.18 9.04
N PHE A 581 -2.58 16.16 10.00
CA PHE A 581 -4.03 16.05 9.76
C PHE A 581 -4.63 17.40 9.35
N SER A 582 -4.04 18.07 8.36
CA SER A 582 -4.57 19.30 7.78
C SER A 582 -5.95 19.06 7.15
N HIS A 583 -6.76 20.12 7.08
CA HIS A 583 -8.10 20.04 6.49
C HIS A 583 -7.98 19.92 4.95
N ASP A 584 -8.48 18.84 4.35
CA ASP A 584 -8.29 18.50 2.92
C ASP A 584 -8.74 19.65 1.96
N SER A 585 -9.83 20.33 2.29
CA SER A 585 -10.36 21.43 1.44
C SER A 585 -9.62 22.76 1.61
N THR A 586 -9.08 23.06 2.80
CA THR A 586 -8.50 24.39 3.10
C THR A 586 -7.00 24.36 3.33
N GLY A 587 -6.41 23.16 3.47
CA GLY A 587 -5.00 22.97 3.84
C GLY A 587 -4.66 23.49 5.26
N LYS A 588 -5.66 23.91 6.06
CA LYS A 588 -5.40 24.45 7.39
C LYS A 588 -4.99 23.35 8.38
N PRO A 589 -3.90 23.54 9.12
CA PRO A 589 -3.53 22.64 10.20
C PRO A 589 -4.59 22.66 11.31
N PRO A 590 -4.66 21.64 12.18
CA PRO A 590 -5.63 21.59 13.25
C PRO A 590 -5.31 22.61 14.35
N SER A 591 -6.35 23.23 14.88
CA SER A 591 -6.30 24.01 16.11
C SER A 591 -6.11 23.08 17.32
N GLU A 592 -5.79 23.63 18.48
CA GLU A 592 -5.63 22.85 19.72
C GLU A 592 -6.87 22.00 20.06
N GLN A 593 -8.06 22.58 19.89
CA GLN A 593 -9.32 21.85 20.12
C GLN A 593 -9.52 20.74 19.09
N GLU A 594 -9.18 20.98 17.83
CA GLU A 594 -9.29 19.96 16.77
C GLU A 594 -8.29 18.83 16.97
N ARG A 595 -7.11 19.07 17.57
CA ARG A 595 -6.14 18.01 17.92
C ARG A 595 -6.75 16.98 18.88
N LYS A 596 -7.55 17.39 19.86
CA LYS A 596 -8.29 16.46 20.75
C LYS A 596 -9.27 15.59 19.96
N ILE A 597 -9.98 16.19 19.00
CA ILE A 597 -10.91 15.48 18.12
C ILE A 597 -10.16 14.49 17.23
N ILE A 598 -9.00 14.88 16.72
CA ILE A 598 -8.12 14.01 15.90
C ILE A 598 -7.65 12.80 16.71
N PHE A 599 -7.16 12.97 17.94
CA PHE A 599 -6.76 11.85 18.79
C PHE A 599 -7.93 10.90 19.08
N ALA A 600 -9.11 11.44 19.38
CA ALA A 600 -10.30 10.63 19.59
C ALA A 600 -10.71 9.88 18.30
N ALA A 601 -10.68 10.54 17.13
CA ALA A 601 -10.96 9.89 15.85
C ALA A 601 -9.92 8.82 15.50
N LEU A 602 -8.64 9.09 15.78
CA LEU A 602 -7.54 8.15 15.58
C LEU A 602 -7.74 6.87 16.41
N LEU A 603 -8.09 7.00 17.69
CA LEU A 603 -8.42 5.87 18.55
C LEU A 603 -9.68 5.14 18.06
N GLY A 604 -10.73 5.88 17.70
CA GLY A 604 -11.99 5.32 17.20
C GLY A 604 -11.82 4.46 15.95
N LEU A 605 -10.93 4.88 15.05
CA LEU A 605 -10.60 4.18 13.79
C LEU A 605 -9.57 3.07 14.02
N GLY A 606 -8.42 3.39 14.62
CA GLY A 606 -7.29 2.49 14.77
C GLY A 606 -7.55 1.33 15.73
N MET A 607 -8.33 1.55 16.80
CA MET A 607 -8.78 0.48 17.70
C MET A 607 -10.09 -0.19 17.24
N ASN A 608 -10.64 0.23 16.10
CA ASN A 608 -11.90 -0.27 15.53
C ASN A 608 -13.14 -0.14 16.44
N ILE A 609 -13.10 0.76 17.42
CA ILE A 609 -14.24 1.03 18.33
C ILE A 609 -15.43 1.59 17.55
N GLY A 610 -15.16 2.43 16.56
CA GLY A 610 -16.13 3.18 15.78
C GLY A 610 -16.47 4.52 16.42
N LEU A 611 -16.82 5.51 15.60
CA LEU A 611 -16.96 6.89 16.02
C LEU A 611 -18.10 7.13 16.99
N GLU A 612 -19.20 6.38 16.88
CA GLU A 612 -20.35 6.51 17.78
C GLU A 612 -20.00 6.13 19.23
N LYS A 613 -19.41 4.92 19.39
CA LYS A 613 -18.95 4.49 20.72
C LYS A 613 -17.80 5.35 21.25
N MET A 614 -16.93 5.82 20.35
CA MET A 614 -15.85 6.71 20.71
C MET A 614 -16.38 8.04 21.27
N ALA A 615 -17.41 8.63 20.65
CA ALA A 615 -18.06 9.83 21.16
C ALA A 615 -18.67 9.61 22.56
N GLN A 616 -19.29 8.44 22.79
CA GLN A 616 -19.84 8.08 24.11
C GLN A 616 -18.75 7.92 25.19
N SER A 617 -17.54 7.49 24.78
CA SER A 617 -16.42 7.25 25.69
C SER A 617 -15.47 8.45 25.83
N THR A 618 -15.76 9.58 25.16
CA THR A 618 -14.91 10.78 25.16
C THR A 618 -15.74 12.00 25.55
N PRO A 619 -15.72 12.40 26.83
CA PRO A 619 -16.49 13.55 27.28
C PRO A 619 -16.12 14.82 26.50
N GLY A 620 -17.16 15.59 26.10
CA GLY A 620 -17.02 16.85 25.39
C GLY A 620 -16.74 16.77 23.88
N ILE A 621 -16.71 15.56 23.29
CA ILE A 621 -16.57 15.36 21.85
C ILE A 621 -17.81 14.64 21.30
N SER A 622 -18.51 15.27 20.35
CA SER A 622 -19.70 14.72 19.71
C SER A 622 -19.37 13.79 18.53
N TYR A 623 -20.31 12.94 18.16
CA TYR A 623 -20.22 12.12 16.97
C TYR A 623 -20.03 12.96 15.69
N SER A 624 -20.74 14.09 15.56
CA SER A 624 -20.62 14.95 14.39
C SER A 624 -19.22 15.57 14.23
N GLN A 625 -18.56 15.92 15.34
CA GLN A 625 -17.17 16.40 15.30
C GLN A 625 -16.20 15.29 14.85
N LEU A 626 -16.36 14.06 15.35
CA LEU A 626 -15.55 12.92 14.93
C LEU A 626 -15.80 12.55 13.47
N ALA A 627 -17.05 12.57 13.00
CA ALA A 627 -17.42 12.28 11.63
C ALA A 627 -16.84 13.35 10.67
N ASN A 628 -16.92 14.62 11.05
CA ASN A 628 -16.31 15.72 10.31
C ASN A 628 -14.77 15.57 10.22
N ALA A 629 -14.11 15.29 11.35
CA ALA A 629 -12.67 15.06 11.34
C ALA A 629 -12.29 13.88 10.44
N LYS A 630 -13.01 12.75 10.56
CA LYS A 630 -12.81 11.59 9.70
C LYS A 630 -12.92 11.95 8.22
N GLN A 631 -13.91 12.71 7.83
CA GLN A 631 -14.20 13.08 6.45
C GLN A 631 -13.14 14.02 5.87
N TRP A 632 -12.68 15.01 6.63
CA TRP A 632 -11.91 16.14 6.12
C TRP A 632 -10.43 16.11 6.50
N ARG A 633 -10.02 15.27 7.48
CA ARG A 633 -8.64 15.25 7.99
C ARG A 633 -7.97 13.87 7.93
N PHE A 634 -8.73 12.77 7.77
CA PHE A 634 -8.17 11.40 7.73
C PHE A 634 -8.10 10.86 6.30
N TYR A 635 -7.65 11.64 5.35
CA TYR A 635 -7.36 11.15 3.99
C TYR A 635 -5.99 10.44 3.93
N LYS A 636 -5.78 9.68 2.86
CA LYS A 636 -4.63 8.77 2.72
C LYS A 636 -3.31 9.52 2.95
N GLU A 637 -3.11 10.64 2.28
CA GLU A 637 -1.87 11.41 2.31
C GLU A 637 -1.58 11.99 3.72
N ALA A 638 -2.60 12.47 4.42
CA ALA A 638 -2.44 12.96 5.80
C ALA A 638 -2.01 11.85 6.77
N LEU A 639 -2.61 10.66 6.64
CA LEU A 639 -2.23 9.49 7.44
C LEU A 639 -0.80 9.02 7.12
N THR A 640 -0.40 9.04 5.84
CA THR A 640 0.96 8.67 5.42
C THR A 640 1.98 9.66 5.98
N ARG A 641 1.74 10.99 5.87
CA ARG A 641 2.63 12.00 6.45
C ARG A 641 2.74 11.89 7.97
N ALA A 642 1.62 11.72 8.68
CA ALA A 642 1.65 11.51 10.12
C ALA A 642 2.47 10.28 10.52
N GLN A 643 2.36 9.19 9.76
CA GLN A 643 3.18 7.99 9.94
C GLN A 643 4.66 8.28 9.68
N SER A 644 4.99 9.01 8.61
CA SER A 644 6.37 9.36 8.25
C SER A 644 7.06 10.22 9.29
N VAL A 645 6.36 11.21 9.85
CA VAL A 645 6.86 12.05 10.96
C VAL A 645 7.25 11.18 12.16
N LEU A 646 6.44 10.20 12.51
CA LEU A 646 6.72 9.26 13.59
C LEU A 646 7.93 8.38 13.28
N VAL A 647 8.01 7.80 12.10
CA VAL A 647 9.15 6.97 11.68
C VAL A 647 10.45 7.77 11.71
N ASN A 648 10.44 8.98 11.12
CA ASN A 648 11.61 9.85 11.05
C ASN A 648 12.08 10.32 12.44
N TYR A 649 11.16 10.48 13.40
CA TYR A 649 11.52 10.75 14.79
C TYR A 649 12.23 9.55 15.43
N GLN A 650 11.72 8.32 15.22
CA GLN A 650 12.33 7.09 15.73
C GLN A 650 13.76 6.89 15.20
N LEU A 651 14.00 7.22 13.92
CA LEU A 651 15.33 7.10 13.31
C LEU A 651 16.41 7.95 14.02
N LYS A 652 16.01 9.02 14.69
CA LYS A 652 16.93 9.94 15.40
C LYS A 652 17.16 9.57 16.87
N LEU A 653 16.49 8.54 17.39
CA LEU A 653 16.65 8.12 18.78
C LEU A 653 17.89 7.24 18.94
N PRO A 654 18.85 7.60 19.83
CA PRO A 654 20.08 6.81 20.00
C PRO A 654 19.84 5.35 20.42
N VAL A 655 18.75 5.09 21.16
CA VAL A 655 18.39 3.70 21.54
C VAL A 655 18.01 2.84 20.33
N ALA A 656 17.55 3.45 19.26
CA ALA A 656 17.13 2.73 18.06
C ALA A 656 18.34 2.08 17.34
N ASP A 657 19.56 2.60 17.53
CA ASP A 657 20.77 2.05 16.95
C ASP A 657 21.09 0.64 17.46
N PHE A 658 20.60 0.27 18.65
CA PHE A 658 20.72 -1.11 19.15
C PHE A 658 19.89 -2.11 18.32
N TRP A 659 18.87 -1.68 17.57
CA TRP A 659 17.94 -2.55 16.85
C TRP A 659 18.25 -2.69 15.37
N GLY A 660 18.95 -1.72 14.78
CA GLY A 660 19.34 -1.71 13.38
C GLY A 660 19.71 -0.32 12.87
N GLU A 661 20.16 -0.28 11.63
CA GLU A 661 20.64 0.96 10.97
C GLU A 661 19.53 1.75 10.23
N GLY A 662 18.32 1.18 10.13
CA GLY A 662 17.24 1.77 9.34
C GLY A 662 17.23 1.34 7.88
N LYS A 663 18.10 0.41 7.48
CA LYS A 663 18.28 -0.05 6.09
C LYS A 663 17.52 -1.32 5.75
N THR A 664 17.13 -2.08 6.77
CA THR A 664 16.49 -3.37 6.61
C THR A 664 15.01 -3.27 6.92
N THR A 665 14.18 -3.87 6.07
CA THR A 665 12.73 -3.91 6.23
C THR A 665 12.17 -5.32 6.13
N ALA A 666 10.97 -5.52 6.64
CA ALA A 666 10.25 -6.78 6.48
C ALA A 666 8.76 -6.53 6.27
N SER A 667 8.09 -7.37 5.49
CA SER A 667 6.64 -7.30 5.31
C SER A 667 5.94 -8.61 5.66
N ASP A 668 4.71 -8.46 6.20
CA ASP A 668 3.84 -9.59 6.54
C ASP A 668 2.36 -9.20 6.45
N GLY A 669 1.52 -10.18 6.13
CA GLY A 669 0.08 -10.02 5.99
C GLY A 669 -0.71 -10.47 7.22
N MET A 670 -1.45 -9.56 7.83
CA MET A 670 -2.38 -9.86 8.92
C MET A 670 -3.81 -9.95 8.39
N ARG A 671 -4.42 -11.15 8.44
CA ARG A 671 -5.82 -11.32 8.07
C ARG A 671 -6.75 -10.72 9.12
N VAL A 672 -7.74 -9.94 8.66
CA VAL A 672 -8.81 -9.36 9.47
C VAL A 672 -10.16 -9.80 8.90
N PRO A 673 -11.08 -10.34 9.72
CA PRO A 673 -12.42 -10.66 9.28
C PRO A 673 -13.22 -9.41 8.88
N VAL A 674 -14.14 -9.54 7.91
CA VAL A 674 -15.04 -8.47 7.47
C VAL A 674 -16.47 -8.81 7.87
N GLY A 675 -17.05 -8.03 8.77
CA GLY A 675 -18.37 -8.27 9.37
C GLY A 675 -19.56 -7.83 8.50
N VAL A 676 -19.31 -7.16 7.38
CA VAL A 676 -20.32 -6.65 6.45
C VAL A 676 -20.12 -7.22 5.05
N SER A 677 -21.14 -7.09 4.21
CA SER A 677 -20.99 -7.44 2.79
C SER A 677 -20.10 -6.40 2.10
N ALA A 678 -18.88 -6.79 1.74
CA ALA A 678 -17.91 -5.94 1.02
C ALA A 678 -17.46 -6.66 -0.25
N LEU A 679 -17.28 -5.91 -1.34
CA LEU A 679 -16.88 -6.47 -2.63
C LEU A 679 -15.44 -7.04 -2.60
N LYS A 680 -14.51 -6.42 -1.92
CA LYS A 680 -13.11 -6.88 -1.82
C LYS A 680 -12.84 -7.72 -0.55
N SER A 681 -13.78 -8.59 -0.15
CA SER A 681 -13.62 -9.55 0.96
C SER A 681 -13.90 -10.98 0.50
N ASP A 682 -13.03 -11.91 0.86
CA ASP A 682 -13.13 -13.31 0.42
C ASP A 682 -12.91 -14.31 1.56
N VAL A 683 -13.36 -15.54 1.31
CA VAL A 683 -13.02 -16.70 2.13
C VAL A 683 -11.75 -17.33 1.56
N ASN A 684 -10.73 -17.49 2.39
CA ASN A 684 -9.52 -18.22 2.02
C ASN A 684 -9.39 -19.48 2.89
N PRO A 685 -9.48 -20.68 2.29
CA PRO A 685 -9.41 -21.94 3.02
C PRO A 685 -8.10 -22.16 3.79
N HIS A 686 -7.02 -21.51 3.38
CA HIS A 686 -5.72 -21.59 4.05
C HIS A 686 -5.82 -21.18 5.54
N TYR A 687 -6.66 -20.21 5.86
CA TYR A 687 -6.86 -19.75 7.23
C TYR A 687 -7.86 -20.60 8.05
N LYS A 688 -8.32 -21.72 7.55
CA LYS A 688 -9.29 -22.63 8.21
C LYS A 688 -10.55 -21.90 8.75
N SER A 689 -10.89 -20.74 8.20
CA SER A 689 -12.03 -19.92 8.57
C SER A 689 -12.99 -19.78 7.39
N MET A 690 -14.28 -19.95 7.65
CA MET A 690 -15.36 -19.71 6.67
C MET A 690 -15.81 -18.25 6.62
N GLU A 691 -15.26 -17.39 7.49
CA GLU A 691 -15.56 -15.97 7.46
C GLU A 691 -14.80 -15.27 6.32
N LYS A 692 -15.48 -14.31 5.68
CA LYS A 692 -14.84 -13.42 4.73
C LYS A 692 -13.85 -12.51 5.45
N GLY A 693 -12.73 -12.21 4.81
CA GLY A 693 -11.70 -11.36 5.37
C GLY A 693 -11.03 -10.47 4.31
N ALA A 694 -10.26 -9.54 4.81
CA ALA A 694 -9.26 -8.76 4.09
C ALA A 694 -7.90 -8.99 4.77
N THR A 695 -6.81 -8.71 4.06
CA THR A 695 -5.46 -8.80 4.60
C THR A 695 -4.88 -7.39 4.70
N MET A 696 -4.43 -7.00 5.89
CA MET A 696 -3.57 -5.86 6.09
C MET A 696 -2.13 -6.28 5.80
N ILE A 697 -1.53 -5.77 4.76
CA ILE A 697 -0.13 -6.00 4.38
C ILE A 697 0.67 -4.82 4.90
N ARG A 698 1.60 -5.09 5.81
CA ARG A 698 2.35 -4.07 6.55
C ARG A 698 3.84 -4.24 6.33
N SER A 699 4.53 -3.13 6.04
CA SER A 699 5.98 -3.07 5.97
C SER A 699 6.54 -2.37 7.21
N ILE A 700 7.61 -2.93 7.76
CA ILE A 700 8.18 -2.59 9.05
C ILE A 700 9.69 -2.46 8.88
N ASN A 701 10.29 -1.46 9.49
CA ASN A 701 11.75 -1.32 9.51
C ASN A 701 12.39 -2.07 10.69
N ASP A 702 13.69 -2.19 10.68
CA ASP A 702 14.49 -2.86 11.72
C ASP A 702 14.48 -2.13 13.07
N ARG A 703 14.07 -0.84 13.10
CA ARG A 703 13.91 -0.02 14.32
C ARG A 703 12.50 -0.11 14.93
N HIS A 704 11.70 -1.12 14.53
CA HIS A 704 10.37 -1.42 15.06
C HIS A 704 9.28 -0.36 14.81
N THR A 705 9.33 0.35 13.70
CA THR A 705 8.21 1.17 13.22
C THR A 705 7.67 0.68 11.89
N THR A 706 6.39 0.96 11.66
CA THR A 706 5.71 0.64 10.41
C THR A 706 5.79 1.83 9.47
N HIS A 707 6.22 1.63 8.22
CA HIS A 707 6.36 2.72 7.26
C HIS A 707 5.35 2.65 6.11
N HIS A 708 4.74 1.48 5.87
CA HIS A 708 3.73 1.32 4.83
C HIS A 708 2.65 0.33 5.24
N ILE A 709 1.42 0.54 4.74
CA ILE A 709 0.30 -0.40 4.91
C ILE A 709 -0.64 -0.37 3.70
N GLU A 710 -1.08 -1.54 3.31
CA GLU A 710 -2.15 -1.73 2.34
C GLU A 710 -3.21 -2.70 2.86
N VAL A 711 -4.42 -2.62 2.28
CA VAL A 711 -5.50 -3.56 2.53
C VAL A 711 -5.89 -4.22 1.22
N ALA A 712 -5.77 -5.54 1.17
CA ALA A 712 -6.09 -6.35 0.00
C ALA A 712 -7.09 -7.46 0.31
N SER A 713 -7.69 -8.07 -0.72
CA SER A 713 -8.46 -9.30 -0.53
C SER A 713 -7.56 -10.43 -0.03
N THR A 714 -8.06 -11.30 0.87
CA THR A 714 -7.30 -12.45 1.40
C THR A 714 -6.83 -13.45 0.35
N ASN A 715 -7.29 -13.34 -0.88
CA ASN A 715 -6.87 -14.18 -2.01
C ASN A 715 -5.83 -13.49 -2.92
N THR A 716 -5.48 -12.22 -2.65
CA THR A 716 -4.41 -11.51 -3.35
C THR A 716 -3.05 -12.02 -2.86
N ARG A 717 -2.10 -12.17 -3.75
CA ARG A 717 -0.72 -12.54 -3.39
C ARG A 717 -0.02 -11.35 -2.73
N GLU A 718 0.49 -11.53 -1.54
CA GLU A 718 1.24 -10.50 -0.80
C GLU A 718 2.49 -10.05 -1.56
N ALA A 719 3.16 -10.97 -2.27
CA ALA A 719 4.35 -10.70 -3.07
C ALA A 719 4.24 -9.51 -4.03
N THR A 720 3.06 -9.27 -4.62
CA THR A 720 2.88 -8.15 -5.57
C THR A 720 2.85 -6.78 -4.90
N HIS A 721 2.62 -6.73 -3.58
CA HIS A 721 2.56 -5.50 -2.77
C HIS A 721 3.90 -5.12 -2.11
N THR A 722 4.90 -6.00 -2.19
CA THR A 722 6.21 -5.79 -1.55
C THR A 722 6.87 -4.49 -2.02
N LEU A 723 6.96 -4.29 -3.33
CA LEU A 723 7.59 -3.11 -3.91
C LEU A 723 6.82 -1.80 -3.63
N ASP A 724 5.49 -1.87 -3.50
CA ASP A 724 4.71 -0.68 -3.13
C ASP A 724 5.14 -0.15 -1.75
N GLY A 725 5.48 -1.06 -0.81
CA GLY A 725 6.00 -0.71 0.50
C GLY A 725 7.45 -0.21 0.50
N LEU A 726 8.26 -0.59 -0.49
CA LEU A 726 9.65 -0.16 -0.61
C LEU A 726 9.78 1.20 -1.30
N LEU A 727 8.92 1.48 -2.28
CA LEU A 727 9.03 2.67 -3.13
C LEU A 727 8.14 3.84 -2.68
N TYR A 728 6.94 3.56 -2.14
CA TYR A 728 5.93 4.59 -1.92
C TYR A 728 5.70 4.91 -0.45
N HIS A 729 6.79 5.18 0.25
CA HIS A 729 6.79 5.71 1.62
C HIS A 729 7.37 7.14 1.64
N GLU A 730 6.84 7.99 2.51
CA GLU A 730 7.29 9.38 2.66
C GLU A 730 8.27 9.53 3.85
N THR A 731 9.07 8.49 4.16
CA THR A 731 10.00 8.46 5.28
C THR A 731 11.44 8.69 4.82
N ASP A 732 12.32 9.08 5.73
CA ASP A 732 13.77 9.24 5.52
C ASP A 732 14.53 7.89 5.55
N LEU A 733 13.84 6.75 5.43
CA LEU A 733 14.45 5.42 5.39
C LEU A 733 15.23 5.23 4.09
N ASP A 734 16.47 4.77 4.22
CA ASP A 734 17.33 4.33 3.11
C ASP A 734 17.32 2.80 3.08
N ILE A 735 16.30 2.24 2.39
CA ILE A 735 16.03 0.80 2.40
C ILE A 735 16.95 0.10 1.40
N GLU A 736 17.75 -0.85 1.88
CA GLU A 736 18.63 -1.70 1.06
C GLU A 736 18.11 -3.14 0.99
N GLU A 737 17.73 -3.74 2.16
CA GLU A 737 17.31 -5.14 2.26
C GLU A 737 15.83 -5.30 2.63
N HIS A 738 15.17 -6.30 2.06
CA HIS A 738 13.77 -6.61 2.38
C HIS A 738 13.48 -8.09 2.60
N PHE A 739 12.88 -8.41 3.75
CA PHE A 739 12.50 -9.76 4.14
C PHE A 739 11.00 -10.01 4.00
N THR A 740 10.63 -11.20 3.51
CA THR A 740 9.23 -11.64 3.48
C THR A 740 9.07 -13.09 3.92
N ASP A 741 7.84 -13.48 4.29
CA ASP A 741 7.53 -14.89 4.48
C ASP A 741 7.42 -15.63 3.12
N THR A 742 7.35 -16.95 3.17
CA THR A 742 7.26 -17.85 2.00
C THR A 742 6.15 -17.49 1.00
N ASN A 743 5.07 -16.84 1.45
CA ASN A 743 3.98 -16.38 0.58
C ASN A 743 4.26 -15.02 -0.08
N GLY A 744 5.29 -14.31 0.35
CA GLY A 744 5.65 -12.97 -0.07
C GLY A 744 6.53 -12.89 -1.30
N TYR A 745 6.88 -14.00 -1.99
CA TYR A 745 7.76 -13.95 -3.16
C TYR A 745 7.24 -14.69 -4.40
N SER A 746 7.73 -14.28 -5.55
CA SER A 746 7.63 -14.96 -6.84
C SER A 746 8.86 -14.66 -7.68
N ASP A 747 9.12 -15.46 -8.73
CA ASP A 747 10.26 -15.19 -9.61
C ASP A 747 10.20 -13.77 -10.21
N GLN A 748 9.02 -13.28 -10.59
CA GLN A 748 8.85 -11.91 -11.11
C GLN A 748 9.16 -10.82 -10.09
N VAL A 749 8.85 -11.03 -8.82
CA VAL A 749 9.18 -10.08 -7.75
C VAL A 749 10.69 -10.04 -7.54
N PHE A 750 11.38 -11.19 -7.52
CA PHE A 750 12.85 -11.23 -7.47
C PHE A 750 13.50 -10.39 -8.58
N GLY A 751 13.03 -10.57 -9.82
CA GLY A 751 13.59 -9.83 -10.95
C GLY A 751 13.31 -8.33 -10.87
N MET A 752 12.12 -7.94 -10.43
CA MET A 752 11.76 -6.52 -10.35
C MET A 752 12.43 -5.81 -9.18
N THR A 753 12.57 -6.47 -8.00
CA THR A 753 13.28 -5.90 -6.85
C THR A 753 14.74 -5.67 -7.15
N ALA A 754 15.41 -6.64 -7.80
CA ALA A 754 16.81 -6.51 -8.19
C ALA A 754 17.04 -5.37 -9.20
N LEU A 755 16.17 -5.22 -10.22
CA LEU A 755 16.25 -4.11 -11.17
C LEU A 755 16.08 -2.74 -10.51
N LEU A 756 15.31 -2.68 -9.43
CA LEU A 756 15.07 -1.45 -8.68
C LEU A 756 16.09 -1.20 -7.57
N GLY A 757 17.12 -2.05 -7.46
CA GLY A 757 18.26 -1.86 -6.55
C GLY A 757 18.03 -2.34 -5.12
N PHE A 758 17.06 -3.25 -4.87
CA PHE A 758 16.80 -3.80 -3.54
C PHE A 758 17.27 -5.25 -3.42
N ASP A 759 17.91 -5.58 -2.31
CA ASP A 759 18.22 -6.95 -1.92
C ASP A 759 16.97 -7.62 -1.34
N PHE A 760 16.43 -8.59 -2.07
CA PHE A 760 15.18 -9.28 -1.72
C PHE A 760 15.45 -10.66 -1.15
N GLU A 761 15.21 -10.83 0.14
CA GLU A 761 15.62 -11.98 0.93
C GLU A 761 14.44 -12.69 1.64
N PRO A 762 13.59 -13.42 0.91
CA PRO A 762 12.44 -14.11 1.49
C PRO A 762 12.83 -15.38 2.25
N ARG A 763 12.08 -15.71 3.30
CA ARG A 763 12.20 -17.02 3.97
C ARG A 763 11.70 -18.15 3.07
N ILE A 764 12.53 -19.16 2.81
CA ILE A 764 12.15 -20.34 2.03
C ILE A 764 11.83 -21.51 2.97
N ARG A 765 10.54 -21.89 3.07
CA ARG A 765 10.08 -22.94 4.00
C ARG A 765 10.49 -24.36 3.59
N ASN A 766 10.45 -24.67 2.29
CA ASN A 766 10.69 -26.03 1.75
C ASN A 766 11.76 -25.96 0.67
N ILE A 767 12.99 -25.67 1.04
CA ILE A 767 14.10 -25.48 0.08
C ILE A 767 14.29 -26.70 -0.85
N LYS A 768 14.08 -27.93 -0.37
CA LYS A 768 14.17 -29.16 -1.20
C LYS A 768 13.20 -29.22 -2.36
N LYS A 769 12.10 -28.42 -2.33
CA LYS A 769 11.10 -28.33 -3.41
C LYS A 769 11.33 -27.12 -4.29
N SER A 770 12.25 -26.25 -3.92
CA SER A 770 12.57 -25.04 -4.69
C SER A 770 13.40 -25.43 -5.92
N GLN A 771 13.18 -24.69 -7.01
CA GLN A 771 13.83 -24.91 -8.27
C GLN A 771 15.04 -23.99 -8.41
N LEU A 772 16.23 -24.58 -8.66
CA LEU A 772 17.46 -23.89 -9.00
C LEU A 772 17.62 -23.85 -10.51
N PHE A 773 18.10 -22.75 -11.04
CA PHE A 773 18.33 -22.58 -12.47
C PHE A 773 19.76 -22.10 -12.74
N SER A 774 20.28 -22.37 -13.93
CA SER A 774 21.60 -21.94 -14.39
C SER A 774 21.52 -21.24 -15.73
N ILE A 775 22.45 -20.34 -16.02
CA ILE A 775 22.60 -19.70 -17.33
C ILE A 775 23.28 -20.68 -18.31
N LYS A 776 24.33 -21.36 -17.88
CA LYS A 776 24.97 -22.43 -18.64
C LYS A 776 24.15 -23.72 -18.56
N SER A 777 24.46 -24.69 -19.44
CA SER A 777 23.81 -26.00 -19.38
C SER A 777 23.99 -26.66 -18.02
N PRO A 778 22.99 -27.36 -17.44
CA PRO A 778 23.15 -28.12 -16.20
C PRO A 778 24.30 -29.11 -16.23
N SER A 779 24.66 -29.67 -17.42
CA SER A 779 25.80 -30.55 -17.63
C SER A 779 27.16 -29.91 -17.38
N TYR A 780 27.25 -28.59 -17.37
CA TYR A 780 28.47 -27.84 -17.00
C TYR A 780 28.79 -27.95 -15.49
N TYR A 781 27.80 -28.32 -14.68
CA TYR A 781 27.90 -28.48 -13.23
C TYR A 781 27.62 -29.94 -12.85
N PRO A 782 28.54 -30.90 -13.12
CA PRO A 782 28.25 -32.34 -13.05
C PRO A 782 27.77 -32.79 -11.66
N ASN A 783 28.25 -32.13 -10.59
CA ASN A 783 27.82 -32.43 -9.22
C ASN A 783 26.47 -31.85 -8.81
N LEU A 784 25.89 -30.95 -9.63
CA LEU A 784 24.61 -30.28 -9.39
C LEU A 784 23.56 -30.54 -10.48
N SER A 785 23.90 -31.37 -11.47
CA SER A 785 23.04 -31.61 -12.63
C SER A 785 21.62 -32.09 -12.28
N GLU A 786 21.48 -32.84 -11.17
CA GLU A 786 20.19 -33.31 -10.67
C GLU A 786 19.43 -32.23 -9.85
N ASP A 787 20.15 -31.29 -9.27
CA ASP A 787 19.57 -30.20 -8.47
C ASP A 787 19.12 -29.01 -9.33
N ILE A 788 19.77 -28.81 -10.50
CA ILE A 788 19.42 -27.75 -11.43
C ILE A 788 18.19 -28.17 -12.25
N SER A 789 17.10 -27.47 -12.02
CA SER A 789 15.78 -27.75 -12.62
C SER A 789 15.69 -27.38 -14.10
N GLY A 790 16.62 -26.58 -14.61
CA GLY A 790 16.69 -26.19 -16.02
C GLY A 790 17.62 -25.01 -16.30
N LYS A 791 17.76 -24.72 -17.59
CA LYS A 791 18.54 -23.60 -18.11
C LYS A 791 17.64 -22.36 -18.21
N ILE A 792 18.16 -21.20 -17.82
CA ILE A 792 17.53 -19.90 -17.98
C ILE A 792 17.49 -19.53 -19.46
N ASN A 793 16.36 -19.05 -19.93
CA ASN A 793 16.21 -18.59 -21.30
C ASN A 793 16.65 -17.12 -21.42
N VAL A 794 17.97 -16.91 -21.57
CA VAL A 794 18.59 -15.59 -21.70
C VAL A 794 18.02 -14.83 -22.90
N LYS A 795 17.80 -15.51 -24.03
CA LYS A 795 17.31 -14.91 -25.26
C LYS A 795 15.95 -14.24 -25.12
N ILE A 796 15.03 -14.82 -24.34
CA ILE A 796 13.72 -14.18 -24.11
C ILE A 796 13.84 -12.93 -23.23
N ILE A 797 14.83 -12.88 -22.33
CA ILE A 797 15.09 -11.69 -21.52
C ILE A 797 15.62 -10.58 -22.43
N GLU A 798 16.65 -10.86 -23.20
CA GLU A 798 17.27 -9.93 -24.17
C GLU A 798 16.24 -9.31 -25.11
N GLU A 799 15.43 -10.15 -25.77
CA GLU A 799 14.39 -9.72 -26.72
C GLU A 799 13.29 -8.82 -26.09
N ASN A 800 13.15 -8.81 -24.78
CA ASN A 800 12.08 -8.07 -24.08
C ASN A 800 12.62 -7.14 -22.97
N TYR A 801 13.94 -6.89 -22.94
CA TYR A 801 14.55 -6.13 -21.86
C TYR A 801 14.07 -4.66 -21.82
N ASP A 802 13.92 -4.04 -22.97
CA ASP A 802 13.41 -2.67 -23.07
C ASP A 802 12.01 -2.51 -22.44
N GLU A 803 11.13 -3.49 -22.68
CA GLU A 803 9.79 -3.49 -22.05
C GLU A 803 9.86 -3.77 -20.53
N ILE A 804 10.78 -4.62 -20.09
CA ILE A 804 11.03 -4.84 -18.66
C ILE A 804 11.57 -3.55 -18.00
N LYS A 805 12.52 -2.87 -18.65
CA LYS A 805 13.05 -1.58 -18.22
C LYS A 805 11.94 -0.52 -18.13
N ARG A 806 11.08 -0.44 -19.14
CA ARG A 806 9.93 0.44 -19.21
C ARG A 806 8.96 0.20 -18.02
N ILE A 807 8.69 -1.08 -17.71
CA ILE A 807 7.87 -1.48 -16.57
C ILE A 807 8.52 -1.07 -15.25
N ALA A 808 9.81 -1.37 -15.06
CA ALA A 808 10.56 -1.02 -13.86
C ALA A 808 10.56 0.49 -13.62
N TYR A 809 10.85 1.27 -14.66
CA TYR A 809 10.85 2.74 -14.61
C TYR A 809 9.45 3.31 -14.31
N SER A 810 8.39 2.73 -14.91
CA SER A 810 7.00 3.15 -14.63
C SER A 810 6.58 2.89 -13.18
N ILE A 811 7.10 1.83 -12.57
CA ILE A 811 6.92 1.54 -11.15
C ILE A 811 7.75 2.51 -10.31
N GLN A 812 9.02 2.70 -10.61
CA GLN A 812 9.93 3.60 -9.88
C GLN A 812 9.42 5.04 -9.82
N THR A 813 8.90 5.55 -10.92
CA THR A 813 8.34 6.91 -11.02
C THR A 813 6.93 7.06 -10.44
N GLY A 814 6.31 5.98 -9.95
CA GLY A 814 4.95 6.01 -9.40
C GLY A 814 3.84 6.21 -10.44
N LYS A 815 4.13 6.09 -11.74
CA LYS A 815 3.12 6.13 -12.81
C LYS A 815 2.05 5.05 -12.61
N VAL A 816 2.47 3.90 -12.07
CA VAL A 816 1.62 2.75 -11.74
C VAL A 816 2.18 2.02 -10.52
N SER A 817 1.30 1.45 -9.68
CA SER A 817 1.74 0.62 -8.55
C SER A 817 2.28 -0.73 -9.00
N SER A 818 3.26 -1.26 -8.28
CA SER A 818 3.82 -2.58 -8.56
C SER A 818 2.78 -3.69 -8.37
N SER A 819 1.93 -3.56 -7.35
CA SER A 819 0.84 -4.51 -7.07
C SER A 819 -0.11 -4.67 -8.26
N LEU A 820 -0.41 -3.60 -9.00
CA LEU A 820 -1.26 -3.66 -10.19
C LEU A 820 -0.53 -4.33 -11.35
N LEU A 821 0.68 -3.89 -11.70
CA LEU A 821 1.41 -4.44 -12.86
C LEU A 821 1.85 -5.88 -12.64
N LEU A 822 2.50 -6.19 -11.51
CA LEU A 822 2.94 -7.56 -11.22
C LEU A 822 1.74 -8.50 -11.01
N GLY A 823 0.62 -7.98 -10.49
CA GLY A 823 -0.63 -8.71 -10.41
C GLY A 823 -1.17 -9.11 -11.79
N LYS A 824 -1.11 -8.22 -12.78
CA LYS A 824 -1.47 -8.51 -14.18
C LYS A 824 -0.48 -9.49 -14.79
N LEU A 825 0.82 -9.21 -14.78
CA LEU A 825 1.87 -10.07 -15.33
C LEU A 825 1.86 -11.47 -14.71
N GLY A 826 1.62 -11.59 -13.41
CA GLY A 826 1.48 -12.88 -12.70
C GLY A 826 0.22 -13.66 -13.08
N SER A 827 -0.79 -13.03 -13.66
CA SER A 827 -2.03 -13.65 -14.11
C SER A 827 -1.94 -14.24 -15.53
N TYR A 828 -0.90 -13.87 -16.29
CA TYR A 828 -0.67 -14.41 -17.64
C TYR A 828 -0.33 -15.90 -17.60
N ALA A 829 -1.22 -16.70 -18.14
CA ALA A 829 -1.02 -18.12 -18.32
C ALA A 829 -0.15 -18.40 -19.57
N ARG A 830 1.15 -18.27 -19.48
CA ARG A 830 2.16 -18.74 -20.47
C ARG A 830 2.20 -18.06 -21.85
N LYS A 831 1.46 -16.97 -22.10
CA LYS A 831 1.39 -16.36 -23.44
C LYS A 831 2.06 -14.99 -23.57
N ASN A 832 2.22 -14.23 -22.50
CA ASN A 832 2.87 -12.92 -22.56
C ASN A 832 4.39 -13.08 -22.48
N ARG A 833 5.12 -12.62 -23.50
CA ARG A 833 6.58 -12.75 -23.60
C ARG A 833 7.30 -11.93 -22.54
N VAL A 834 6.83 -10.74 -22.23
CA VAL A 834 7.41 -9.87 -21.21
C VAL A 834 7.28 -10.50 -19.81
N ALA A 835 6.10 -11.07 -19.49
CA ALA A 835 5.89 -11.79 -18.24
C ALA A 835 6.79 -13.03 -18.09
N LEU A 836 7.05 -13.73 -19.21
CA LEU A 836 7.98 -14.85 -19.27
C LEU A 836 9.43 -14.36 -19.09
N ALA A 837 9.81 -13.30 -19.78
CA ALA A 837 11.15 -12.71 -19.70
C ALA A 837 11.46 -12.22 -18.29
N LEU A 838 10.54 -11.50 -17.66
CA LEU A 838 10.70 -11.04 -16.26
C LEU A 838 10.78 -12.24 -15.27
N ARG A 839 10.07 -13.33 -15.54
CA ARG A 839 10.20 -14.56 -14.75
C ARG A 839 11.57 -15.20 -14.91
N GLU A 840 12.11 -15.27 -16.14
CA GLU A 840 13.45 -15.83 -16.40
C GLU A 840 14.53 -14.96 -15.75
N LEU A 841 14.41 -13.63 -15.80
CA LEU A 841 15.27 -12.69 -15.10
C LEU A 841 15.25 -12.94 -13.58
N GLY A 842 14.06 -13.05 -13.01
CA GLY A 842 13.92 -13.34 -11.59
C GLY A 842 14.41 -14.74 -11.18
N ARG A 843 14.54 -15.69 -12.09
CA ARG A 843 15.18 -16.99 -11.84
C ARG A 843 16.68 -16.86 -11.64
N ILE A 844 17.34 -15.89 -12.29
CA ILE A 844 18.76 -15.58 -12.05
C ILE A 844 18.91 -15.15 -10.58
N GLU A 845 18.23 -14.09 -10.18
CA GLU A 845 18.32 -13.50 -8.85
C GLU A 845 17.93 -14.48 -7.73
N LYS A 846 16.84 -15.21 -7.95
CA LYS A 846 16.40 -16.23 -7.00
C LYS A 846 17.40 -17.39 -6.87
N SER A 847 18.08 -17.77 -7.94
CA SER A 847 19.08 -18.86 -7.87
C SER A 847 20.32 -18.41 -7.10
N ILE A 848 20.76 -17.16 -7.29
CA ILE A 848 21.82 -16.54 -6.49
C ILE A 848 21.42 -16.57 -5.01
N PHE A 849 20.28 -15.98 -4.68
CA PHE A 849 19.78 -15.94 -3.31
C PHE A 849 19.61 -17.34 -2.67
N MET A 850 19.13 -18.33 -3.43
CA MET A 850 18.95 -19.68 -2.89
C MET A 850 20.24 -20.33 -2.45
N ILE A 851 21.34 -20.09 -3.15
CA ILE A 851 22.66 -20.62 -2.79
C ILE A 851 23.12 -19.96 -1.49
N ASP A 852 23.03 -18.64 -1.39
CA ASP A 852 23.36 -17.90 -0.17
C ASP A 852 22.48 -18.33 1.00
N TYR A 853 21.17 -18.50 0.78
CA TYR A 853 20.25 -18.98 1.79
C TYR A 853 20.62 -20.37 2.36
N ILE A 854 21.20 -21.26 1.53
CA ILE A 854 21.61 -22.60 1.96
C ILE A 854 22.97 -22.54 2.69
N THR A 855 23.90 -21.77 2.18
CA THR A 855 25.30 -21.76 2.65
C THR A 855 25.52 -20.83 3.83
N ASP A 856 24.81 -19.71 3.88
CA ASP A 856 24.94 -18.71 4.95
C ASP A 856 23.87 -18.89 6.05
N SER A 857 24.29 -19.28 7.23
CA SER A 857 23.43 -19.40 8.42
C SER A 857 23.09 -18.03 9.03
N GLU A 858 23.96 -17.04 8.90
CA GLU A 858 23.74 -15.70 9.46
C GLU A 858 22.69 -14.95 8.63
N LEU A 859 22.70 -15.08 7.31
CA LEU A 859 21.63 -14.59 6.45
C LEU A 859 20.25 -15.13 6.91
N ARG A 860 20.15 -16.45 7.12
CA ARG A 860 18.90 -17.05 7.64
C ARG A 860 18.50 -16.52 9.01
N ARG A 861 19.48 -16.18 9.87
CA ARG A 861 19.23 -15.56 11.18
C ARG A 861 18.70 -14.14 11.02
N ARG A 862 19.29 -13.31 10.16
CA ARG A 862 18.82 -11.95 9.86
C ARG A 862 17.39 -11.97 9.36
N ILE A 863 17.09 -12.81 8.36
CA ILE A 863 15.72 -13.00 7.82
C ILE A 863 14.74 -13.39 8.93
N THR A 864 15.10 -14.39 9.75
CA THR A 864 14.24 -14.84 10.86
C THR A 864 14.03 -13.73 11.89
N HIS A 865 15.07 -12.97 12.21
CA HIS A 865 14.98 -11.86 13.16
C HIS A 865 14.06 -10.73 12.64
N GLY A 866 14.18 -10.35 11.36
CA GLY A 866 13.30 -9.39 10.73
C GLY A 866 11.84 -9.83 10.76
N LEU A 867 11.55 -11.09 10.41
CA LEU A 867 10.19 -11.64 10.44
C LEU A 867 9.62 -11.76 11.87
N ASN A 868 10.45 -12.00 12.88
CA ASN A 868 9.99 -12.00 14.28
C ASN A 868 9.54 -10.59 14.72
N LYS A 869 10.17 -9.52 14.19
CA LYS A 869 9.72 -8.13 14.43
C LYS A 869 8.33 -7.89 13.84
N THR A 870 8.05 -8.41 12.63
CA THR A 870 6.70 -8.32 12.04
C THR A 870 5.65 -9.06 12.86
N GLU A 871 5.98 -10.24 13.38
CA GLU A 871 5.09 -11.01 14.24
C GLU A 871 4.77 -10.27 15.56
N ALA A 872 5.75 -9.61 16.18
CA ALA A 872 5.56 -8.81 17.39
C ALA A 872 4.63 -7.62 17.14
N ILE A 873 4.82 -6.89 16.04
CA ILE A 873 3.95 -5.77 15.65
C ILE A 873 2.55 -6.25 15.29
N ASN A 874 2.41 -7.39 14.61
CA ASN A 874 1.09 -7.97 14.33
C ASN A 874 0.39 -8.46 15.61
N ALA A 875 1.12 -8.86 16.66
CA ALA A 875 0.54 -9.17 17.96
C ALA A 875 -0.02 -7.91 18.63
N LEU A 876 0.75 -6.81 18.68
CA LEU A 876 0.27 -5.52 19.16
C LEU A 876 -0.93 -5.00 18.33
N ALA A 877 -0.89 -5.16 17.01
CA ALA A 877 -1.98 -4.76 16.12
C ALA A 877 -3.30 -5.50 16.46
N ARG A 878 -3.23 -6.81 16.77
CA ARG A 878 -4.43 -7.59 17.19
C ARG A 878 -4.96 -7.12 18.53
N GLU A 879 -4.08 -6.81 19.46
CA GLU A 879 -4.45 -6.30 20.78
C GLU A 879 -5.13 -4.92 20.68
N LEU A 880 -4.62 -4.02 19.84
CA LEU A 880 -5.22 -2.70 19.61
C LEU A 880 -6.54 -2.77 18.84
N PHE A 881 -6.62 -3.62 17.81
CA PHE A 881 -7.79 -3.70 16.90
C PHE A 881 -8.92 -4.58 17.44
N PHE A 882 -9.25 -4.44 18.72
CA PHE A 882 -10.25 -5.30 19.42
C PHE A 882 -11.70 -4.88 19.20
N GLY A 883 -11.95 -3.62 18.89
CA GLY A 883 -13.29 -3.09 18.70
C GLY A 883 -14.08 -3.87 17.65
N ARG A 884 -15.41 -3.94 17.81
CA ARG A 884 -16.29 -4.71 16.89
C ARG A 884 -15.83 -6.17 16.70
N ARG A 885 -15.24 -6.76 17.74
CA ARG A 885 -14.66 -8.13 17.75
C ARG A 885 -13.54 -8.31 16.72
N GLY A 886 -12.73 -7.29 16.47
CA GLY A 886 -11.65 -7.31 15.50
C GLY A 886 -12.11 -7.44 14.04
N LYS A 887 -13.34 -7.04 13.69
CA LYS A 887 -13.88 -7.15 12.33
C LYS A 887 -14.02 -5.78 11.68
N PHE A 888 -13.58 -5.66 10.44
CA PHE A 888 -13.93 -4.50 9.63
C PHE A 888 -15.43 -4.40 9.41
N MET A 889 -15.99 -3.22 9.63
CA MET A 889 -17.42 -2.93 9.41
C MET A 889 -17.63 -1.95 8.23
N GLU A 890 -16.58 -1.59 7.53
CA GLU A 890 -16.60 -0.78 6.33
C GLU A 890 -16.72 -1.65 5.07
N ARG A 891 -17.60 -1.26 4.13
CA ARG A 891 -17.80 -1.97 2.85
C ARG A 891 -16.73 -1.62 1.82
N ASP A 892 -16.26 -0.36 1.83
CA ASP A 892 -15.26 0.16 0.90
C ASP A 892 -13.85 -0.12 1.43
N ILE A 893 -12.99 -0.67 0.58
CA ILE A 893 -11.59 -0.98 0.92
C ILE A 893 -10.79 0.29 1.26
N ARG A 894 -11.13 1.43 0.67
CA ARG A 894 -10.51 2.72 0.99
C ARG A 894 -10.75 3.13 2.45
N ARG A 895 -11.96 2.86 2.96
CA ARG A 895 -12.31 3.11 4.38
C ARG A 895 -11.69 2.07 5.32
N GLN A 896 -11.52 0.83 4.86
CA GLN A 896 -10.76 -0.19 5.59
C GLN A 896 -9.28 0.21 5.70
N LEU A 897 -8.68 0.73 4.61
CA LEU A 897 -7.33 1.26 4.61
C LEU A 897 -7.18 2.46 5.56
N GLN A 898 -8.16 3.35 5.63
CA GLN A 898 -8.17 4.47 6.58
C GLN A 898 -8.06 3.98 8.04
N SER A 899 -8.82 2.94 8.41
CA SER A 899 -8.74 2.34 9.74
C SER A 899 -7.41 1.60 9.98
N ALA A 900 -6.88 0.93 8.97
CA ALA A 900 -5.60 0.24 9.04
C ALA A 900 -4.42 1.23 9.17
N SER A 901 -4.45 2.35 8.44
CA SER A 901 -3.44 3.42 8.55
C SER A 901 -3.50 4.10 9.91
N ALA A 902 -4.71 4.35 10.44
CA ALA A 902 -4.89 4.87 11.80
C ALA A 902 -4.30 3.91 12.85
N LEU A 903 -4.47 2.60 12.68
CA LEU A 903 -3.85 1.59 13.55
C LEU A 903 -2.31 1.66 13.48
N ASN A 904 -1.72 1.85 12.30
CA ASN A 904 -0.27 1.99 12.16
C ASN A 904 0.27 3.23 12.89
N VAL A 905 -0.44 4.36 12.83
CA VAL A 905 -0.07 5.57 13.59
C VAL A 905 -0.07 5.28 15.08
N LEU A 906 -1.06 4.53 15.60
CA LEU A 906 -1.10 4.12 17.01
C LEU A 906 0.06 3.19 17.38
N ILE A 907 0.39 2.22 16.54
CA ILE A 907 1.52 1.29 16.76
C ILE A 907 2.83 2.07 16.81
N ASN A 908 3.06 3.00 15.88
CA ASN A 908 4.26 3.82 15.85
C ASN A 908 4.35 4.73 17.08
N ALA A 909 3.24 5.34 17.50
CA ALA A 909 3.21 6.15 18.72
C ALA A 909 3.60 5.33 19.96
N ILE A 910 3.11 4.09 20.09
CA ILE A 910 3.48 3.17 21.18
C ILE A 910 4.98 2.80 21.09
N SER A 911 5.48 2.46 19.90
CA SER A 911 6.88 2.12 19.68
C SER A 911 7.80 3.27 20.09
N ILE A 912 7.50 4.49 19.67
CA ILE A 912 8.29 5.70 19.97
C ILE A 912 8.25 6.01 21.47
N TRP A 913 7.06 5.99 22.08
CA TRP A 913 6.94 6.24 23.51
C TRP A 913 7.80 5.26 24.31
N ASN A 914 7.69 3.98 23.98
CA ASN A 914 8.52 2.93 24.60
C ASN A 914 10.03 3.15 24.33
N ALA A 915 10.43 3.54 23.13
CA ALA A 915 11.82 3.80 22.79
C ALA A 915 12.40 4.95 23.61
N VAL A 916 11.66 6.06 23.75
CA VAL A 916 12.08 7.23 24.56
C VAL A 916 12.25 6.83 26.02
N TYR A 917 11.32 6.09 26.60
CA TYR A 917 11.41 5.64 27.99
C TYR A 917 12.42 4.51 28.19
N LEU A 918 12.63 3.64 27.21
CA LEU A 918 13.75 2.66 27.22
C LEU A 918 15.11 3.36 27.19
N GLN A 919 15.24 4.47 26.42
CA GLN A 919 16.46 5.30 26.46
C GLN A 919 16.71 5.88 27.86
N ALA A 920 15.67 6.40 28.49
CA ALA A 920 15.78 6.94 29.86
C ALA A 920 16.11 5.84 30.87
N ALA A 921 15.47 4.69 30.76
CA ALA A 921 15.71 3.52 31.59
C ALA A 921 17.14 2.95 31.40
N TYR A 922 17.60 2.88 30.15
CA TYR A 922 18.97 2.48 29.82
C TYR A 922 19.99 3.45 30.42
N ASN A 923 19.80 4.75 30.22
CA ASN A 923 20.70 5.79 30.79
C ASN A 923 20.80 5.75 32.31
N TYR A 924 19.75 5.29 32.98
CA TYR A 924 19.75 5.04 34.41
C TYR A 924 20.49 3.75 34.77
N LEU A 925 20.12 2.63 34.14
CA LEU A 925 20.65 1.30 34.52
C LEU A 925 22.12 1.13 34.14
N VAL A 926 22.61 1.69 33.03
CA VAL A 926 24.00 1.55 32.59
C VAL A 926 25.00 2.10 33.61
N LYS A 927 24.59 3.07 34.41
CA LYS A 927 25.42 3.63 35.50
C LYS A 927 25.58 2.67 36.70
N ILE A 928 24.62 1.75 36.85
CA ILE A 928 24.57 0.79 37.98
C ILE A 928 25.07 -0.58 37.52
N ASP A 929 24.70 -0.99 36.32
CA ASP A 929 24.99 -2.29 35.73
C ASP A 929 25.32 -2.12 34.21
N PRO A 930 26.60 -1.89 33.88
CA PRO A 930 27.04 -1.69 32.48
C PRO A 930 26.74 -2.86 31.54
N GLU A 931 26.52 -4.06 32.08
CA GLU A 931 26.19 -5.26 31.30
C GLU A 931 24.87 -5.11 30.52
N VAL A 932 23.97 -4.21 30.94
CA VAL A 932 22.71 -3.93 30.24
C VAL A 932 22.94 -3.61 28.76
N THR A 933 24.05 -2.97 28.40
CA THR A 933 24.38 -2.58 27.02
C THR A 933 24.44 -3.78 26.07
N LYS A 934 24.98 -4.92 26.52
CA LYS A 934 25.11 -6.15 25.74
C LYS A 934 23.73 -6.73 25.33
N TYR A 935 22.69 -6.45 26.13
CA TYR A 935 21.38 -7.05 25.98
C TYR A 935 20.35 -6.10 25.35
N MET A 936 20.66 -4.80 25.17
CA MET A 936 19.75 -3.82 24.58
C MET A 936 19.24 -4.22 23.20
N LYS A 937 20.07 -4.83 22.36
CA LYS A 937 19.68 -5.34 21.04
C LYS A 937 18.58 -6.41 21.08
N HIS A 938 18.35 -7.03 22.23
CA HIS A 938 17.29 -8.03 22.45
C HIS A 938 16.03 -7.45 23.11
N VAL A 939 16.02 -6.16 23.47
CA VAL A 939 14.89 -5.49 24.12
C VAL A 939 14.10 -4.73 23.06
N SER A 940 12.95 -5.27 22.70
CA SER A 940 12.05 -4.64 21.72
C SER A 940 11.24 -3.50 22.33
N PRO A 941 10.99 -2.38 21.63
CA PRO A 941 10.05 -1.33 22.07
C PRO A 941 8.58 -1.74 21.88
N ILE A 942 8.30 -2.91 21.35
CA ILE A 942 6.95 -3.43 21.18
C ILE A 942 6.53 -4.19 22.44
N ASN A 943 6.02 -3.43 23.39
CA ASN A 943 5.42 -3.93 24.65
C ASN A 943 4.26 -3.00 25.04
N TRP A 944 3.21 -3.55 25.64
CA TRP A 944 1.99 -2.81 26.01
C TRP A 944 1.41 -3.15 27.38
N GLU A 945 2.05 -3.99 28.17
CA GLU A 945 1.57 -4.41 29.51
C GLU A 945 1.42 -3.23 30.49
N HIS A 946 2.18 -2.16 30.28
CA HIS A 946 2.15 -0.93 31.08
C HIS A 946 1.23 0.14 30.50
N ILE A 947 0.57 -0.14 29.35
CA ILE A 947 -0.31 0.81 28.66
C ILE A 947 -1.77 0.40 28.86
N THR A 948 -2.59 1.32 29.34
CA THR A 948 -4.03 1.09 29.52
C THR A 948 -4.77 1.52 28.25
N PHE A 949 -5.39 0.55 27.56
CA PHE A 949 -6.14 0.78 26.34
C PHE A 949 -7.63 1.10 26.57
N LEU A 950 -8.19 0.66 27.68
CA LEU A 950 -9.63 0.73 27.97
C LEU A 950 -9.93 1.80 29.00
N GLY A 951 -11.11 2.42 28.92
CA GLY A 951 -11.60 3.41 29.86
C GLY A 951 -12.23 4.62 29.18
N GLU A 952 -12.45 5.71 29.92
CA GLU A 952 -12.78 7.01 29.36
C GLU A 952 -11.53 7.64 28.73
N TYR A 953 -11.68 8.14 27.51
CA TYR A 953 -10.59 8.82 26.82
C TYR A 953 -10.68 10.33 27.10
N LYS A 954 -9.74 10.82 27.89
CA LYS A 954 -9.60 12.24 28.22
C LYS A 954 -8.33 12.78 27.58
N PHE A 955 -8.44 13.92 26.90
CA PHE A 955 -7.32 14.57 26.22
C PHE A 955 -7.07 15.94 26.86
N ASP A 956 -6.17 15.97 27.84
CA ASP A 956 -5.78 17.21 28.52
C ASP A 956 -4.42 17.68 27.97
N LEU A 957 -4.48 18.58 26.98
CA LEU A 957 -3.29 19.13 26.34
C LEU A 957 -2.52 20.10 27.24
N LEU A 958 -3.12 20.55 28.35
CA LEU A 958 -2.47 21.45 29.33
C LEU A 958 -1.64 20.68 30.36
N SER A 959 -1.87 19.37 30.51
CA SER A 959 -1.15 18.52 31.46
C SER A 959 0.09 17.85 30.91
N ILE A 960 0.59 18.30 29.74
CA ILE A 960 1.80 17.76 29.13
C ILE A 960 2.99 17.99 30.08
N PRO A 961 3.69 16.94 30.50
CA PRO A 961 4.88 17.09 31.34
C PRO A 961 5.96 17.87 30.58
N LYS A 962 6.56 18.90 31.22
CA LYS A 962 7.70 19.62 30.64
C LYS A 962 8.94 18.73 30.46
N HIS A 963 9.02 17.65 31.22
CA HIS A 963 10.05 16.64 31.24
C HIS A 963 9.40 15.26 31.12
N LEU A 964 10.18 14.23 30.83
CA LEU A 964 9.68 12.85 30.87
C LEU A 964 9.09 12.54 32.26
N ARG A 965 8.08 11.67 32.30
CA ARG A 965 7.52 11.16 33.55
C ARG A 965 8.62 10.51 34.36
N GLU A 966 8.52 10.61 35.69
CA GLU A 966 9.49 9.97 36.58
C GLU A 966 9.50 8.45 36.37
N LEU A 967 10.69 7.88 36.27
CA LEU A 967 10.87 6.44 36.22
C LEU A 967 10.47 5.81 37.55
N ASN A 968 9.83 4.64 37.52
CA ASN A 968 9.45 3.87 38.72
C ASN A 968 10.70 3.26 39.39
N ILE A 969 11.57 4.10 39.90
CA ILE A 969 12.77 3.69 40.61
C ILE A 969 12.34 3.38 42.05
N LYS A 970 12.02 2.13 42.37
CA LYS A 970 11.87 1.71 43.75
C LYS A 970 13.26 1.66 44.36
N ASN A 971 13.50 2.45 45.41
CA ASN A 971 14.64 2.28 46.28
C ASN A 971 14.61 0.85 46.87
N LYS A 972 15.39 -0.07 46.32
CA LYS A 972 15.73 -1.34 46.91
C LYS A 972 17.21 -1.42 47.10
#